data_92fe06125b27d61afe4252b2622ef933
#
_entry.id   92fe06125b27d61afe4252b2622ef933
#
_cell.length_a   1.000
_cell.length_b   1.000
_cell.length_c   1.000
_cell.angle_alpha   90.00
_cell.angle_beta   90.00
_cell.angle_gamma   90.00
#
_symmetry.space_group_name_H-M   'P 1'
#
loop_
_entity.id
_entity.type
_entity.pdbx_description
1 polymer ?
#
loop_
_entity_poly.entity_id
_entity_poly.type
_entity_poly.pdbx_seq_one_letter_code
_entity_poly.pdbx_strand_id
1 'polypeptide(L)'
;MDGVNDVIWTPSPESVERANVTRFMRRHGIRDYDELVRRSTADTSWFWDSALKDLGVVWDRPYEKVQQGGFPIASWFVGGKLNIVTNCIERGRGSKPALVWAGDDGESAYWDYATLEMTVARIALGLRQAGLGKGDTVGIYMPMIPEIVAVFFACLKIGAVAVPVFSAYGAPALAVRLQDAEAKVLFTVDGVSRRGKKTPLKPEADLAVKECPSIRKVVVFPRLGIPVPMGPRDVRWDDFLKDGPSPTESMNSEDTALLIYTSGTTGKPKGTVHTHAGTLAQVTKELGYHFDVKANDVFFWVTDIGWMMGPWEMIGATFFGATLVLFEGAPNYPNPDRLWEIVETEEVTHLGISPTAIRLLKTSPLDWVTKHDLSSLRILGSTGEAWDPDSYLWYFEHVGRKRCPIINISGGTEIMGSHLAPLPITPLKPCTLRGPGLGMDVDVFDDDGKQIRGGIGHLVCKKPAPSMTKGFLKDPDRYLETYFSKFGTGVWYHGDWAKIDEDGYWFLFGRSDDTIKVAGKRVGPAEVEGALIAHPLVAEAAAIGVPHELKGETVVCFVVLKPGNSPSEPLREELRDQVVKHLGKTLKPEALKFVRMLPKTRSAKIVRGAIRRRFLNQPVGDVSTVENPDAIEEIARAT
;
A
#
# COMPACT_ATOMS: atom_id res chain seq x y z
N MET A 1 25.69 12.34 -7.34
CA MET A 1 24.42 12.04 -8.08
C MET A 1 24.67 11.57 -9.52
N ASP A 2 25.90 11.24 -9.84
CA ASP A 2 26.25 10.64 -11.13
C ASP A 2 25.78 9.19 -11.09
N GLY A 3 24.84 8.81 -11.97
CA GLY A 3 24.26 7.45 -12.05
C GLY A 3 22.75 7.32 -11.78
N VAL A 4 22.11 8.34 -11.16
CA VAL A 4 20.63 8.32 -10.95
C VAL A 4 19.88 8.74 -12.21
N ASN A 5 20.57 9.40 -13.13
CA ASN A 5 19.96 9.90 -14.39
C ASN A 5 20.04 8.91 -15.55
N ASP A 6 20.79 7.82 -15.40
CA ASP A 6 20.98 6.86 -16.47
C ASP A 6 19.89 5.77 -16.46
N VAL A 7 19.51 5.32 -17.64
CA VAL A 7 18.64 4.14 -17.79
C VAL A 7 19.41 2.91 -17.35
N ILE A 8 18.89 2.21 -16.35
CA ILE A 8 19.51 0.99 -15.80
C ILE A 8 18.86 -0.30 -16.30
N TRP A 9 17.63 -0.20 -16.81
CA TRP A 9 16.89 -1.33 -17.34
C TRP A 9 16.12 -0.94 -18.60
N THR A 10 16.17 -1.81 -19.59
CA THR A 10 15.41 -1.70 -20.85
C THR A 10 14.71 -3.01 -21.12
N PRO A 11 13.41 -2.99 -21.47
CA PRO A 11 12.67 -4.22 -21.76
C PRO A 11 13.23 -4.91 -23.02
N SER A 12 13.26 -6.24 -22.99
CA SER A 12 13.59 -7.00 -24.21
C SER A 12 12.44 -6.93 -25.22
N PRO A 13 12.72 -7.04 -26.54
CA PRO A 13 11.65 -7.10 -27.53
C PRO A 13 10.62 -8.19 -27.26
N GLU A 14 11.06 -9.34 -26.74
CA GLU A 14 10.18 -10.46 -26.40
C GLU A 14 9.26 -10.11 -25.21
N SER A 15 9.77 -9.45 -24.17
CA SER A 15 8.96 -9.03 -23.02
C SER A 15 7.92 -8.00 -23.44
N VAL A 16 8.29 -7.04 -24.30
CA VAL A 16 7.36 -6.06 -24.86
C VAL A 16 6.26 -6.74 -25.67
N GLU A 17 6.65 -7.68 -26.54
CA GLU A 17 5.72 -8.44 -27.39
C GLU A 17 4.65 -9.19 -26.60
N ARG A 18 5.05 -9.80 -25.47
CA ARG A 18 4.19 -10.64 -24.61
C ARG A 18 3.39 -9.86 -23.56
N ALA A 19 3.67 -8.57 -23.38
CA ALA A 19 3.01 -7.77 -22.36
C ALA A 19 1.50 -7.58 -22.64
N ASN A 20 0.69 -7.67 -21.59
CA ASN A 20 -0.75 -7.45 -21.68
C ASN A 20 -1.08 -6.08 -22.26
N VAL A 21 -0.32 -5.05 -21.86
CA VAL A 21 -0.51 -3.68 -22.36
C VAL A 21 -0.20 -3.58 -23.85
N THR A 22 0.77 -4.33 -24.38
CA THR A 22 1.06 -4.37 -25.82
C THR A 22 -0.10 -4.95 -26.62
N ARG A 23 -0.76 -6.00 -26.09
CA ARG A 23 -1.99 -6.52 -26.68
C ARG A 23 -3.09 -5.46 -26.75
N PHE A 24 -3.27 -4.70 -25.66
CA PHE A 24 -4.22 -3.57 -25.63
C PHE A 24 -3.85 -2.51 -26.67
N MET A 25 -2.57 -2.09 -26.75
CA MET A 25 -2.10 -1.11 -27.73
C MET A 25 -2.40 -1.54 -29.15
N ARG A 26 -2.11 -2.78 -29.53
CA ARG A 26 -2.37 -3.32 -30.87
C ARG A 26 -3.87 -3.32 -31.22
N ARG A 27 -4.70 -3.76 -30.28
CA ARG A 27 -6.16 -3.77 -30.47
C ARG A 27 -6.72 -2.39 -30.77
N HIS A 28 -6.11 -1.34 -30.22
CA HIS A 28 -6.56 0.03 -30.36
C HIS A 28 -5.72 0.89 -31.33
N GLY A 29 -4.78 0.27 -32.06
CA GLY A 29 -3.93 0.97 -33.03
C GLY A 29 -3.03 2.02 -32.39
N ILE A 30 -2.59 1.81 -31.16
CA ILE A 30 -1.68 2.69 -30.41
C ILE A 30 -0.24 2.30 -30.75
N ARG A 31 0.57 3.27 -31.18
CA ARG A 31 1.90 3.02 -31.74
C ARG A 31 2.99 2.89 -30.67
N ASP A 32 2.91 3.74 -29.65
CA ASP A 32 3.97 3.89 -28.65
C ASP A 32 3.39 4.26 -27.27
N TYR A 33 4.30 4.30 -26.28
CA TYR A 33 3.97 4.62 -24.90
C TYR A 33 3.38 6.03 -24.73
N ASP A 34 3.93 7.02 -25.41
CA ASP A 34 3.48 8.41 -25.25
C ASP A 34 2.07 8.60 -25.80
N GLU A 35 1.76 7.96 -26.94
CA GLU A 35 0.39 7.92 -27.46
C GLU A 35 -0.57 7.20 -26.51
N LEU A 36 -0.15 6.08 -25.89
CA LEU A 36 -0.94 5.36 -24.92
C LEU A 36 -1.30 6.22 -23.72
N VAL A 37 -0.29 6.86 -23.10
CA VAL A 37 -0.51 7.77 -21.96
C VAL A 37 -1.42 8.92 -22.36
N ARG A 38 -1.11 9.59 -23.46
CA ARG A 38 -1.90 10.72 -23.95
C ARG A 38 -3.37 10.35 -24.21
N ARG A 39 -3.64 9.23 -24.87
CA ARG A 39 -5.02 8.79 -25.14
C ARG A 39 -5.76 8.37 -23.87
N SER A 40 -5.08 7.65 -22.95
CA SER A 40 -5.67 7.19 -21.71
C SER A 40 -6.05 8.34 -20.76
N THR A 41 -5.35 9.48 -20.83
CA THR A 41 -5.59 10.65 -19.99
C THR A 41 -6.47 11.70 -20.67
N ALA A 42 -6.41 11.83 -22.01
CA ALA A 42 -7.25 12.75 -22.74
C ALA A 42 -8.74 12.33 -22.71
N ASP A 43 -9.03 11.06 -22.94
CA ASP A 43 -10.37 10.47 -22.86
C ASP A 43 -10.37 9.31 -21.87
N THR A 44 -10.56 9.64 -20.59
CA THR A 44 -10.61 8.65 -19.50
C THR A 44 -11.80 7.71 -19.66
N SER A 45 -12.94 8.18 -20.17
CA SER A 45 -14.12 7.33 -20.38
C SER A 45 -13.85 6.24 -21.42
N TRP A 46 -13.27 6.61 -22.56
CA TRP A 46 -12.84 5.63 -23.57
C TRP A 46 -11.83 4.63 -22.98
N PHE A 47 -10.82 5.15 -22.24
CA PHE A 47 -9.79 4.28 -21.71
C PHE A 47 -10.36 3.25 -20.72
N TRP A 48 -11.15 3.68 -19.73
CA TRP A 48 -11.68 2.78 -18.71
C TRP A 48 -12.66 1.75 -19.33
N ASP A 49 -13.52 2.16 -20.27
CA ASP A 49 -14.38 1.23 -21.01
C ASP A 49 -13.57 0.17 -21.76
N SER A 50 -12.58 0.62 -22.53
CA SER A 50 -11.74 -0.26 -23.36
C SER A 50 -10.87 -1.19 -22.52
N ALA A 51 -10.29 -0.69 -21.42
CA ALA A 51 -9.43 -1.46 -20.52
C ALA A 51 -10.20 -2.57 -19.82
N LEU A 52 -11.40 -2.29 -19.27
CA LEU A 52 -12.19 -3.30 -18.59
C LEU A 52 -12.68 -4.39 -19.54
N LYS A 53 -13.03 -4.03 -20.79
CA LYS A 53 -13.37 -5.01 -21.84
C LYS A 53 -12.17 -5.87 -22.24
N ASP A 54 -10.99 -5.26 -22.41
CA ASP A 54 -9.76 -6.00 -22.77
C ASP A 54 -9.32 -6.94 -21.67
N LEU A 55 -9.44 -6.53 -20.40
CA LEU A 55 -9.08 -7.34 -19.23
C LEU A 55 -10.15 -8.39 -18.90
N GLY A 56 -11.33 -8.33 -19.52
CA GLY A 56 -12.39 -9.33 -19.36
C GLY A 56 -13.17 -9.20 -18.05
N VAL A 57 -13.45 -7.96 -17.60
CA VAL A 57 -14.36 -7.72 -16.47
C VAL A 57 -15.78 -8.13 -16.86
N VAL A 58 -16.40 -8.94 -16.00
CA VAL A 58 -17.75 -9.46 -16.18
C VAL A 58 -18.75 -8.60 -15.41
N TRP A 59 -19.84 -8.25 -16.09
CA TRP A 59 -20.94 -7.46 -15.56
C TRP A 59 -22.21 -8.32 -15.50
N ASP A 60 -22.91 -8.29 -14.36
CA ASP A 60 -24.23 -8.89 -14.23
C ASP A 60 -25.25 -8.11 -15.07
N ARG A 61 -25.10 -6.78 -15.08
CA ARG A 61 -25.80 -5.86 -15.97
C ARG A 61 -24.81 -4.83 -16.50
N PRO A 62 -24.62 -4.69 -17.83
CA PRO A 62 -23.78 -3.66 -18.41
C PRO A 62 -24.21 -2.26 -17.98
N TYR A 63 -23.24 -1.35 -17.89
CA TYR A 63 -23.50 0.07 -17.62
C TYR A 63 -24.02 0.79 -18.88
N GLU A 64 -24.79 1.83 -18.66
CA GLU A 64 -25.34 2.71 -19.71
C GLU A 64 -24.37 3.85 -20.05
N LYS A 65 -23.60 4.30 -19.04
CA LYS A 65 -22.66 5.41 -19.17
C LYS A 65 -21.41 5.13 -18.34
N VAL A 66 -20.23 5.37 -18.94
CA VAL A 66 -18.94 5.10 -18.26
C VAL A 66 -18.71 6.07 -17.11
N GLN A 67 -18.94 7.36 -17.33
CA GLN A 67 -18.75 8.42 -16.33
C GLN A 67 -19.89 9.43 -16.37
N GLN A 68 -20.30 9.90 -15.19
CA GLN A 68 -21.23 11.02 -15.03
C GLN A 68 -20.70 11.98 -13.97
N GLY A 69 -20.73 13.29 -14.28
CA GLY A 69 -20.17 14.32 -13.40
C GLY A 69 -18.65 14.40 -13.48
N GLY A 70 -18.07 15.13 -12.54
CA GLY A 70 -16.64 15.39 -12.42
C GLY A 70 -16.23 15.50 -10.96
N PHE A 71 -15.09 16.12 -10.68
CA PHE A 71 -14.71 16.43 -9.30
C PHE A 71 -15.74 17.34 -8.62
N PRO A 72 -15.92 17.25 -7.29
CA PRO A 72 -15.17 16.39 -6.35
C PRO A 72 -15.64 14.93 -6.30
N ILE A 73 -16.82 14.60 -6.81
CA ILE A 73 -17.36 13.24 -6.80
C ILE A 73 -17.98 12.93 -8.17
N ALA A 74 -17.37 12.01 -8.91
CA ALA A 74 -17.92 11.48 -10.15
C ALA A 74 -18.57 10.11 -9.92
N SER A 75 -19.62 9.80 -10.68
CA SER A 75 -20.17 8.45 -10.77
C SER A 75 -19.60 7.69 -11.96
N TRP A 76 -19.29 6.42 -11.75
CA TRP A 76 -18.66 5.58 -12.75
C TRP A 76 -19.50 4.34 -13.06
N PHE A 77 -19.50 3.94 -14.34
CA PHE A 77 -20.20 2.76 -14.83
C PHE A 77 -21.68 2.78 -14.44
N VAL A 78 -22.31 3.94 -14.68
CA VAL A 78 -23.68 4.26 -14.25
C VAL A 78 -24.69 3.26 -14.81
N GLY A 79 -25.53 2.73 -13.94
CA GLY A 79 -26.51 1.69 -14.28
C GLY A 79 -25.95 0.27 -14.32
N GLY A 80 -24.62 0.11 -14.30
CA GLY A 80 -23.97 -1.19 -14.28
C GLY A 80 -24.13 -1.92 -12.95
N LYS A 81 -24.11 -3.26 -13.03
CA LYS A 81 -24.07 -4.15 -11.87
C LYS A 81 -22.99 -5.18 -12.02
N LEU A 82 -22.24 -5.41 -10.95
CA LEU A 82 -21.24 -6.48 -10.84
C LEU A 82 -20.97 -6.80 -9.37
N ASN A 83 -20.30 -7.92 -9.13
CA ASN A 83 -19.66 -8.18 -7.84
C ASN A 83 -18.19 -8.53 -8.07
N ILE A 84 -17.32 -8.06 -7.19
CA ILE A 84 -15.88 -8.39 -7.23
C ILE A 84 -15.68 -9.91 -7.14
N VAL A 85 -16.49 -10.61 -6.34
CA VAL A 85 -16.39 -12.07 -6.12
C VAL A 85 -16.62 -12.85 -7.41
N THR A 86 -17.65 -12.50 -8.19
CA THR A 86 -17.91 -13.10 -9.50
C THR A 86 -16.70 -12.95 -10.42
N ASN A 87 -16.03 -11.81 -10.33
CA ASN A 87 -14.86 -11.51 -11.16
C ASN A 87 -13.56 -12.18 -10.68
N CYS A 88 -13.43 -12.48 -9.39
CA CYS A 88 -12.20 -12.98 -8.78
C CYS A 88 -12.26 -14.47 -8.43
N ILE A 89 -13.35 -14.95 -7.87
CA ILE A 89 -13.47 -16.28 -7.27
C ILE A 89 -14.29 -17.22 -8.13
N GLU A 90 -15.46 -16.79 -8.62
CA GLU A 90 -16.45 -17.63 -9.28
C GLU A 90 -16.19 -17.77 -10.79
N ARG A 91 -14.95 -18.06 -11.18
CA ARG A 91 -14.56 -18.24 -12.58
C ARG A 91 -14.29 -19.68 -12.98
N GLY A 92 -14.70 -20.64 -12.13
CA GLY A 92 -14.59 -22.07 -12.42
C GLY A 92 -13.15 -22.58 -12.56
N ARG A 93 -12.21 -22.09 -11.73
CA ARG A 93 -10.79 -22.47 -11.81
C ARG A 93 -10.46 -23.80 -11.14
N GLY A 94 -11.38 -24.36 -10.36
CA GLY A 94 -11.27 -25.69 -9.76
C GLY A 94 -10.02 -25.88 -8.91
N SER A 95 -9.25 -26.93 -9.18
CA SER A 95 -8.05 -27.33 -8.44
C SER A 95 -6.80 -26.50 -8.75
N LYS A 96 -6.93 -25.38 -9.49
CA LYS A 96 -5.77 -24.49 -9.72
C LYS A 96 -5.33 -23.87 -8.40
N PRO A 97 -4.00 -23.78 -8.11
CA PRO A 97 -3.49 -23.10 -6.92
C PRO A 97 -4.00 -21.66 -6.82
N ALA A 98 -4.57 -21.29 -5.68
CA ALA A 98 -5.10 -19.95 -5.42
C ALA A 98 -4.27 -19.21 -4.39
N LEU A 99 -4.01 -19.86 -3.24
CA LEU A 99 -3.31 -19.26 -2.11
C LEU A 99 -2.19 -20.18 -1.65
N VAL A 100 -1.04 -19.59 -1.39
CA VAL A 100 0.06 -20.17 -0.60
C VAL A 100 0.23 -19.30 0.62
N TRP A 101 0.32 -19.91 1.78
CA TRP A 101 0.62 -19.21 3.01
C TRP A 101 1.94 -19.68 3.60
N ALA A 102 2.78 -18.73 4.01
CA ALA A 102 4.02 -18.96 4.72
C ALA A 102 3.96 -18.31 6.10
N GLY A 103 4.09 -19.10 7.16
CA GLY A 103 4.11 -18.65 8.55
C GLY A 103 5.50 -18.18 9.00
N ASP A 104 5.53 -17.52 10.15
CA ASP A 104 6.74 -16.95 10.77
C ASP A 104 7.78 -18.03 11.15
N ASP A 105 7.33 -19.23 11.46
CA ASP A 105 8.11 -20.37 11.95
C ASP A 105 8.33 -21.49 10.92
N GLY A 106 8.04 -21.20 9.63
CA GLY A 106 8.17 -22.16 8.53
C GLY A 106 6.92 -23.01 8.28
N GLU A 107 5.84 -22.79 9.00
CA GLU A 107 4.54 -23.38 8.64
C GLU A 107 4.09 -22.92 7.26
N SER A 108 3.36 -23.78 6.53
CA SER A 108 2.78 -23.45 5.24
C SER A 108 1.39 -24.07 5.06
N ALA A 109 0.58 -23.44 4.22
CA ALA A 109 -0.70 -23.99 3.80
C ALA A 109 -0.96 -23.64 2.33
N TYR A 110 -1.65 -24.54 1.62
CA TYR A 110 -1.94 -24.42 0.19
C TYR A 110 -3.44 -24.60 -0.04
N TRP A 111 -4.06 -23.61 -0.67
CA TRP A 111 -5.46 -23.68 -1.08
C TRP A 111 -5.57 -23.55 -2.60
N ASP A 112 -6.39 -24.40 -3.19
CA ASP A 112 -6.84 -24.21 -4.57
C ASP A 112 -8.07 -23.28 -4.64
N TYR A 113 -8.45 -22.90 -5.86
CA TYR A 113 -9.60 -22.03 -6.08
C TYR A 113 -10.90 -22.68 -5.62
N ALA A 114 -11.06 -24.01 -5.72
CA ALA A 114 -12.24 -24.72 -5.25
C ALA A 114 -12.39 -24.63 -3.73
N THR A 115 -11.30 -24.82 -2.99
CA THR A 115 -11.26 -24.66 -1.53
C THR A 115 -11.57 -23.23 -1.11
N LEU A 116 -10.98 -22.24 -1.80
CA LEU A 116 -11.24 -20.84 -1.55
C LEU A 116 -12.72 -20.49 -1.80
N GLU A 117 -13.28 -20.86 -2.96
CA GLU A 117 -14.67 -20.61 -3.34
C GLU A 117 -15.65 -21.26 -2.34
N MET A 118 -15.42 -22.51 -1.96
CA MET A 118 -16.21 -23.22 -0.97
C MET A 118 -16.18 -22.53 0.40
N THR A 119 -15.00 -22.13 0.86
CA THR A 119 -14.84 -21.46 2.17
C THR A 119 -15.51 -20.09 2.16
N VAL A 120 -15.36 -19.32 1.08
CA VAL A 120 -16.06 -18.04 0.87
C VAL A 120 -17.58 -18.24 0.95
N ALA A 121 -18.13 -19.28 0.29
CA ALA A 121 -19.57 -19.56 0.30
C ALA A 121 -20.08 -19.93 1.70
N ARG A 122 -19.31 -20.74 2.45
CA ARG A 122 -19.66 -21.14 3.83
C ARG A 122 -19.68 -19.98 4.81
N ILE A 123 -18.68 -19.09 4.72
CA ILE A 123 -18.62 -17.86 5.55
C ILE A 123 -19.75 -16.91 5.16
N ALA A 124 -19.99 -16.70 3.86
CA ALA A 124 -21.07 -15.85 3.37
C ALA A 124 -22.46 -16.30 3.84
N LEU A 125 -22.69 -17.62 3.87
CA LEU A 125 -23.94 -18.16 4.43
C LEU A 125 -24.03 -17.96 5.94
N GLY A 126 -22.92 -18.12 6.68
CA GLY A 126 -22.84 -17.79 8.10
C GLY A 126 -23.17 -16.33 8.40
N LEU A 127 -22.64 -15.41 7.59
CA LEU A 127 -22.96 -13.96 7.67
C LEU A 127 -24.45 -13.69 7.45
N ARG A 128 -25.06 -14.31 6.41
CA ARG A 128 -26.51 -14.19 6.17
C ARG A 128 -27.36 -14.73 7.32
N GLN A 129 -26.98 -15.88 7.88
CA GLN A 129 -27.67 -16.44 9.05
C GLN A 129 -27.46 -15.59 10.32
N ALA A 130 -26.37 -14.82 10.38
CA ALA A 130 -26.17 -13.80 11.42
C ALA A 130 -26.99 -12.51 11.17
N GLY A 131 -27.79 -12.46 10.10
CA GLY A 131 -28.66 -11.35 9.75
C GLY A 131 -27.96 -10.21 9.01
N LEU A 132 -26.83 -10.48 8.32
CA LEU A 132 -26.11 -9.49 7.52
C LEU A 132 -26.47 -9.62 6.04
N GLY A 133 -26.39 -8.49 5.36
CA GLY A 133 -26.62 -8.39 3.92
C GLY A 133 -25.96 -7.13 3.35
N LYS A 134 -26.51 -6.68 2.23
CA LYS A 134 -26.01 -5.53 1.49
C LYS A 134 -25.91 -4.27 2.36
N GLY A 135 -24.75 -3.64 2.35
CA GLY A 135 -24.46 -2.41 3.07
C GLY A 135 -24.11 -2.57 4.55
N ASP A 136 -24.25 -3.77 5.12
CA ASP A 136 -23.80 -4.03 6.49
C ASP A 136 -22.28 -4.10 6.57
N THR A 137 -21.71 -3.63 7.65
CA THR A 137 -20.25 -3.54 7.83
C THR A 137 -19.71 -4.70 8.67
N VAL A 138 -18.58 -5.27 8.24
CA VAL A 138 -17.90 -6.40 8.87
C VAL A 138 -16.46 -6.04 9.15
N GLY A 139 -16.06 -6.04 10.42
CA GLY A 139 -14.68 -5.85 10.85
C GLY A 139 -13.83 -7.11 10.58
N ILE A 140 -12.63 -6.91 10.06
CA ILE A 140 -11.66 -8.00 9.81
C ILE A 140 -10.36 -7.64 10.52
N TYR A 141 -10.07 -8.35 11.62
CA TYR A 141 -8.90 -8.14 12.46
C TYR A 141 -8.16 -9.47 12.64
N MET A 142 -7.43 -9.86 11.59
CA MET A 142 -6.77 -11.15 11.43
C MET A 142 -5.39 -10.97 10.80
N PRO A 143 -4.41 -11.89 11.01
CA PRO A 143 -3.15 -11.88 10.27
C PRO A 143 -3.34 -12.34 8.81
N MET A 144 -2.29 -12.21 7.99
CA MET A 144 -2.28 -12.61 6.58
C MET A 144 -2.21 -14.13 6.44
N ILE A 145 -3.35 -14.79 6.61
CA ILE A 145 -3.59 -16.24 6.48
C ILE A 145 -4.66 -16.52 5.41
N PRO A 146 -4.81 -17.75 4.88
CA PRO A 146 -5.81 -18.04 3.85
C PRO A 146 -7.25 -17.66 4.24
N GLU A 147 -7.61 -17.84 5.50
CA GLU A 147 -8.94 -17.54 6.03
C GLU A 147 -9.30 -16.05 5.92
N ILE A 148 -8.33 -15.15 6.03
CA ILE A 148 -8.61 -13.70 5.88
C ILE A 148 -9.07 -13.35 4.47
N VAL A 149 -8.50 -14.02 3.44
CA VAL A 149 -8.92 -13.87 2.04
C VAL A 149 -10.36 -14.35 1.86
N ALA A 150 -10.68 -15.51 2.45
CA ALA A 150 -12.04 -16.05 2.40
C ALA A 150 -13.04 -15.15 3.13
N VAL A 151 -12.72 -14.60 4.30
CA VAL A 151 -13.56 -13.64 5.03
C VAL A 151 -13.78 -12.37 4.20
N PHE A 152 -12.71 -11.81 3.61
CA PHE A 152 -12.79 -10.62 2.79
C PHE A 152 -13.75 -10.82 1.61
N PHE A 153 -13.59 -11.89 0.84
CA PHE A 153 -14.48 -12.16 -0.29
C PHE A 153 -15.89 -12.57 0.16
N ALA A 154 -16.07 -13.22 1.29
CA ALA A 154 -17.38 -13.56 1.82
C ALA A 154 -18.22 -12.32 2.18
N CYS A 155 -17.60 -11.28 2.72
CA CYS A 155 -18.25 -9.98 2.92
C CYS A 155 -18.75 -9.42 1.60
N LEU A 156 -17.87 -9.35 0.59
CA LEU A 156 -18.23 -8.84 -0.74
C LEU A 156 -19.31 -9.68 -1.44
N LYS A 157 -19.28 -11.00 -1.22
CA LYS A 157 -20.25 -11.93 -1.82
C LYS A 157 -21.70 -11.63 -1.43
N ILE A 158 -21.91 -11.23 -0.19
CA ILE A 158 -23.26 -10.87 0.31
C ILE A 158 -23.59 -9.38 0.15
N GLY A 159 -22.70 -8.61 -0.47
CA GLY A 159 -22.82 -7.15 -0.58
C GLY A 159 -22.56 -6.40 0.72
N ALA A 160 -22.00 -7.04 1.73
CA ALA A 160 -21.53 -6.37 2.93
C ALA A 160 -20.23 -5.61 2.68
N VAL A 161 -20.00 -4.59 3.47
CA VAL A 161 -18.83 -3.72 3.39
C VAL A 161 -17.71 -4.29 4.26
N ALA A 162 -16.58 -4.64 3.65
CA ALA A 162 -15.40 -5.10 4.38
C ALA A 162 -14.71 -3.92 5.07
N VAL A 163 -14.37 -4.09 6.35
CA VAL A 163 -13.64 -3.11 7.16
C VAL A 163 -12.34 -3.77 7.65
N PRO A 164 -11.31 -3.84 6.78
CA PRO A 164 -10.04 -4.41 7.17
C PRO A 164 -9.33 -3.52 8.18
N VAL A 165 -8.82 -4.13 9.23
CA VAL A 165 -8.09 -3.46 10.29
C VAL A 165 -6.72 -4.12 10.44
N PHE A 166 -5.68 -3.30 10.49
CA PHE A 166 -4.32 -3.76 10.63
C PHE A 166 -4.17 -4.68 11.86
N SER A 167 -3.68 -5.90 11.61
CA SER A 167 -3.60 -6.98 12.62
C SER A 167 -2.77 -6.63 13.87
N ALA A 168 -2.07 -5.55 13.80
CA ALA A 168 -1.18 -5.09 14.84
C ALA A 168 -1.69 -3.92 15.68
N TYR A 169 -2.86 -3.41 15.41
CA TYR A 169 -3.43 -2.37 16.25
C TYR A 169 -3.84 -2.92 17.62
N GLY A 170 -3.59 -2.15 18.67
CA GLY A 170 -4.19 -2.39 19.99
C GLY A 170 -5.68 -2.03 20.02
N ALA A 171 -6.32 -2.42 21.12
CA ALA A 171 -7.76 -2.24 21.32
C ALA A 171 -8.31 -0.83 21.03
N PRO A 172 -7.67 0.28 21.45
CA PRO A 172 -8.21 1.61 21.18
C PRO A 172 -8.29 1.94 19.69
N ALA A 173 -7.25 1.57 18.93
CA ALA A 173 -7.21 1.81 17.48
C ALA A 173 -8.21 0.95 16.72
N LEU A 174 -8.40 -0.29 17.16
CA LEU A 174 -9.43 -1.19 16.63
C LEU A 174 -10.84 -0.64 16.93
N ALA A 175 -11.09 -0.25 18.18
CA ALA A 175 -12.40 0.25 18.62
C ALA A 175 -12.87 1.47 17.81
N VAL A 176 -12.01 2.47 17.63
CA VAL A 176 -12.36 3.69 16.89
C VAL A 176 -12.83 3.39 15.46
N ARG A 177 -12.19 2.44 14.78
CA ARG A 177 -12.54 2.05 13.40
C ARG A 177 -13.85 1.26 13.35
N LEU A 178 -14.02 0.31 14.27
CA LEU A 178 -15.25 -0.49 14.35
C LEU A 178 -16.46 0.36 14.74
N GLN A 179 -16.31 1.33 15.64
CA GLN A 179 -17.36 2.27 16.02
C GLN A 179 -17.74 3.18 14.86
N ASP A 180 -16.75 3.80 14.20
CA ASP A 180 -17.00 4.72 13.09
C ASP A 180 -17.71 3.99 11.92
N ALA A 181 -17.28 2.77 11.61
CA ALA A 181 -17.91 1.90 10.62
C ALA A 181 -19.23 1.28 11.09
N GLU A 182 -19.61 1.37 12.37
CA GLU A 182 -20.75 0.67 12.95
C GLU A 182 -20.77 -0.83 12.64
N ALA A 183 -19.57 -1.47 12.72
CA ALA A 183 -19.40 -2.88 12.37
C ALA A 183 -20.33 -3.79 13.19
N LYS A 184 -20.99 -4.74 12.50
CA LYS A 184 -21.98 -5.66 13.13
C LYS A 184 -21.39 -7.00 13.53
N VAL A 185 -20.37 -7.44 12.80
CA VAL A 185 -19.61 -8.67 13.08
C VAL A 185 -18.13 -8.34 13.03
N LEU A 186 -17.35 -8.97 13.88
CA LEU A 186 -15.89 -8.92 13.88
C LEU A 186 -15.35 -10.34 13.66
N PHE A 187 -14.46 -10.51 12.67
CA PHE A 187 -13.62 -11.70 12.56
C PHE A 187 -12.26 -11.43 13.19
N THR A 188 -11.80 -12.37 14.01
CA THR A 188 -10.49 -12.29 14.68
C THR A 188 -9.90 -13.70 14.86
N VAL A 189 -8.71 -13.76 15.46
CA VAL A 189 -8.01 -15.01 15.77
C VAL A 189 -7.68 -15.10 17.26
N ASP A 190 -7.37 -16.30 17.74
CA ASP A 190 -6.87 -16.51 19.11
C ASP A 190 -5.54 -15.76 19.35
N GLY A 191 -4.61 -15.81 18.38
CA GLY A 191 -3.33 -15.13 18.47
C GLY A 191 -2.58 -15.10 17.14
N VAL A 192 -1.43 -14.42 17.13
CA VAL A 192 -0.52 -14.26 15.99
C VAL A 192 0.90 -14.66 16.38
N SER A 193 1.67 -15.18 15.40
CA SER A 193 3.11 -15.44 15.58
C SER A 193 3.92 -14.34 14.87
N ARG A 194 4.92 -13.82 15.59
CA ARG A 194 5.87 -12.87 14.99
C ARG A 194 7.22 -12.98 15.70
N ARG A 195 8.29 -13.21 14.96
CA ARG A 195 9.66 -13.45 15.47
C ARG A 195 9.69 -14.57 16.50
N GLY A 196 8.96 -15.66 16.26
CA GLY A 196 8.82 -16.79 17.18
C GLY A 196 8.01 -16.51 18.43
N LYS A 197 7.52 -15.27 18.62
CA LYS A 197 6.69 -14.91 19.77
C LYS A 197 5.21 -15.07 19.43
N LYS A 198 4.53 -15.95 20.15
CA LYS A 198 3.08 -16.11 20.10
C LYS A 198 2.42 -15.04 20.97
N THR A 199 1.58 -14.21 20.36
CA THR A 199 0.89 -13.12 21.06
C THR A 199 -0.61 -13.30 20.92
N PRO A 200 -1.37 -13.42 22.05
CA PRO A 200 -2.82 -13.47 22.00
C PRO A 200 -3.40 -12.19 21.36
N LEU A 201 -4.28 -12.35 20.36
CA LEU A 201 -4.95 -11.23 19.68
C LEU A 201 -6.38 -11.03 20.18
N LYS A 202 -7.06 -12.12 20.55
CA LYS A 202 -8.44 -12.10 21.07
C LYS A 202 -8.66 -11.13 22.24
N PRO A 203 -7.73 -11.01 23.23
CA PRO A 203 -7.90 -10.03 24.32
C PRO A 203 -8.00 -8.57 23.83
N GLU A 204 -7.23 -8.18 22.80
CA GLU A 204 -7.33 -6.86 22.20
C GLU A 204 -8.68 -6.66 21.50
N ALA A 205 -9.16 -7.69 20.80
CA ALA A 205 -10.47 -7.69 20.18
C ALA A 205 -11.59 -7.54 21.25
N ASP A 206 -11.49 -8.24 22.39
CA ASP A 206 -12.45 -8.17 23.47
C ASP A 206 -12.54 -6.79 24.11
N LEU A 207 -11.38 -6.16 24.33
CA LEU A 207 -11.34 -4.79 24.84
C LEU A 207 -11.99 -3.82 23.85
N ALA A 208 -11.69 -3.93 22.58
CA ALA A 208 -12.30 -3.07 21.55
C ALA A 208 -13.81 -3.27 21.44
N VAL A 209 -14.28 -4.52 21.47
CA VAL A 209 -15.71 -4.88 21.34
C VAL A 209 -16.55 -4.36 22.51
N LYS A 210 -15.98 -4.15 23.70
CA LYS A 210 -16.68 -3.51 24.83
C LYS A 210 -17.14 -2.10 24.50
N GLU A 211 -16.32 -1.38 23.73
CA GLU A 211 -16.61 -0.01 23.30
C GLU A 211 -17.48 0.04 22.02
N CYS A 212 -17.78 -1.12 21.39
CA CYS A 212 -18.49 -1.21 20.10
C CYS A 212 -19.86 -1.89 20.29
N PRO A 213 -20.92 -1.16 20.66
CA PRO A 213 -22.25 -1.74 20.91
C PRO A 213 -22.89 -2.29 19.63
N SER A 214 -22.48 -1.85 18.44
CA SER A 214 -22.95 -2.36 17.15
C SER A 214 -22.54 -3.80 16.86
N ILE A 215 -21.41 -4.27 17.43
CA ILE A 215 -20.91 -5.64 17.26
C ILE A 215 -21.86 -6.63 17.96
N ARG A 216 -22.48 -7.51 17.17
CA ARG A 216 -23.41 -8.55 17.65
C ARG A 216 -22.74 -9.90 17.81
N LYS A 217 -21.72 -10.20 16.96
CA LYS A 217 -20.95 -11.45 16.98
C LYS A 217 -19.47 -11.19 16.75
N VAL A 218 -18.64 -11.98 17.42
CA VAL A 218 -17.19 -12.05 17.20
C VAL A 218 -16.86 -13.48 16.79
N VAL A 219 -16.39 -13.67 15.58
CA VAL A 219 -15.99 -14.99 15.04
C VAL A 219 -14.51 -15.18 15.27
N VAL A 220 -14.16 -16.27 15.99
CA VAL A 220 -12.78 -16.54 16.42
C VAL A 220 -12.22 -17.73 15.68
N PHE A 221 -11.18 -17.52 14.87
CA PHE A 221 -10.42 -18.57 14.21
C PHE A 221 -9.25 -19.03 15.10
N PRO A 222 -9.06 -20.36 15.32
CA PRO A 222 -8.02 -20.90 16.18
C PRO A 222 -6.66 -20.99 15.44
N ARG A 223 -6.03 -19.84 15.13
CA ARG A 223 -4.77 -19.76 14.37
C ARG A 223 -3.59 -20.45 15.11
N LEU A 224 -3.45 -20.21 16.39
CA LEU A 224 -2.37 -20.76 17.20
C LEU A 224 -2.81 -21.95 18.07
N GLY A 225 -4.11 -22.22 18.15
CA GLY A 225 -4.68 -23.22 19.04
C GLY A 225 -4.48 -22.90 20.53
N ILE A 226 -4.26 -21.62 20.87
CA ILE A 226 -4.10 -21.21 22.27
C ILE A 226 -5.46 -21.00 22.96
N PRO A 227 -5.59 -21.36 24.26
CA PRO A 227 -6.82 -21.09 24.98
C PRO A 227 -7.12 -19.60 25.09
N VAL A 228 -8.32 -19.20 24.66
CA VAL A 228 -8.82 -17.83 24.81
C VAL A 228 -10.21 -17.86 25.46
N PRO A 229 -10.53 -16.87 26.33
CA PRO A 229 -11.88 -16.74 26.87
C PRO A 229 -12.91 -16.52 25.75
N MET A 230 -14.05 -17.19 25.84
CA MET A 230 -15.18 -17.02 24.92
C MET A 230 -16.32 -16.34 25.67
N GLY A 231 -16.66 -15.12 25.22
CA GLY A 231 -17.75 -14.32 25.77
C GLY A 231 -19.11 -14.62 25.10
N PRO A 232 -20.19 -13.97 25.52
CA PRO A 232 -21.55 -14.26 25.02
C PRO A 232 -21.78 -13.86 23.56
N ARG A 233 -20.96 -13.00 22.98
CA ARG A 233 -20.99 -12.62 21.55
C ARG A 233 -20.08 -13.48 20.69
N ASP A 234 -19.22 -14.30 21.28
CA ASP A 234 -18.22 -15.06 20.56
C ASP A 234 -18.80 -16.32 19.93
N VAL A 235 -18.34 -16.61 18.73
CA VAL A 235 -18.69 -17.82 17.99
C VAL A 235 -17.39 -18.46 17.49
N ARG A 236 -17.25 -19.76 17.69
CA ARG A 236 -16.10 -20.49 17.13
C ARG A 236 -16.20 -20.50 15.60
N TRP A 237 -15.07 -20.49 14.95
CA TRP A 237 -14.99 -20.53 13.49
C TRP A 237 -15.84 -21.65 12.89
N ASP A 238 -15.67 -22.89 13.34
CA ASP A 238 -16.39 -24.04 12.79
C ASP A 238 -17.89 -23.97 13.01
N ASP A 239 -18.33 -23.41 14.14
CA ASP A 239 -19.76 -23.20 14.42
C ASP A 239 -20.37 -22.08 13.56
N PHE A 240 -19.54 -21.15 13.08
CA PHE A 240 -19.98 -20.05 12.22
C PHE A 240 -20.15 -20.48 10.76
N LEU A 241 -19.32 -21.38 10.26
CA LEU A 241 -19.40 -21.89 8.89
C LEU A 241 -20.70 -22.66 8.65
N LYS A 242 -21.33 -22.42 7.49
CA LYS A 242 -22.60 -23.08 7.14
C LYS A 242 -22.53 -23.66 5.75
N ASP A 243 -23.09 -24.85 5.58
CA ASP A 243 -23.20 -25.50 4.27
C ASP A 243 -24.56 -25.20 3.62
N GLY A 244 -24.55 -24.95 2.33
CA GLY A 244 -25.74 -24.66 1.56
C GLY A 244 -25.53 -23.61 0.46
N PRO A 245 -26.58 -23.34 -0.32
CA PRO A 245 -26.52 -22.32 -1.38
C PRO A 245 -26.22 -20.92 -0.81
N SER A 246 -25.24 -20.26 -1.39
CA SER A 246 -24.87 -18.89 -1.04
C SER A 246 -24.69 -18.07 -2.32
N PRO A 247 -25.80 -17.58 -2.94
CA PRO A 247 -25.71 -16.79 -4.17
C PRO A 247 -24.95 -15.49 -3.95
N THR A 248 -24.24 -15.03 -4.98
CA THR A 248 -23.54 -13.75 -4.96
C THR A 248 -24.51 -12.61 -5.20
N GLU A 249 -24.45 -11.59 -4.35
CA GLU A 249 -25.30 -10.40 -4.47
C GLU A 249 -24.89 -9.55 -5.68
N SER A 250 -25.85 -9.16 -6.50
CA SER A 250 -25.60 -8.29 -7.65
C SER A 250 -25.55 -6.83 -7.21
N MET A 251 -24.34 -6.26 -7.13
CA MET A 251 -24.11 -4.91 -6.61
C MET A 251 -24.20 -3.86 -7.71
N ASN A 252 -24.73 -2.67 -7.40
CA ASN A 252 -24.56 -1.54 -8.31
C ASN A 252 -23.08 -1.14 -8.37
N SER A 253 -22.64 -0.58 -9.48
CA SER A 253 -21.27 -0.13 -9.68
C SER A 253 -20.73 0.75 -8.55
N GLU A 254 -21.58 1.61 -8.01
CA GLU A 254 -21.27 2.59 -6.96
C GLU A 254 -21.54 2.08 -5.53
N ASP A 255 -22.04 0.87 -5.35
CA ASP A 255 -22.24 0.29 -4.01
C ASP A 255 -20.88 0.10 -3.33
N THR A 256 -20.81 0.44 -2.04
CA THR A 256 -19.60 0.35 -1.25
C THR A 256 -19.17 -1.10 -1.07
N ALA A 257 -17.91 -1.40 -1.37
CA ALA A 257 -17.28 -2.71 -1.17
C ALA A 257 -16.45 -2.75 0.12
N LEU A 258 -15.68 -1.68 0.37
CA LEU A 258 -14.78 -1.66 1.52
C LEU A 258 -14.56 -0.25 2.06
N LEU A 259 -14.24 -0.19 3.35
CA LEU A 259 -13.78 1.00 4.06
C LEU A 259 -12.34 0.75 4.53
N ILE A 260 -11.41 1.57 4.08
CA ILE A 260 -10.02 1.51 4.54
C ILE A 260 -9.70 2.77 5.33
N TYR A 261 -9.18 2.59 6.54
CA TYR A 261 -8.87 3.69 7.44
C TYR A 261 -7.41 4.13 7.31
N THR A 262 -7.20 5.42 7.08
CA THR A 262 -5.87 6.04 7.10
C THR A 262 -5.67 6.87 8.36
N SER A 263 -4.41 7.01 8.79
CA SER A 263 -4.05 7.93 9.87
C SER A 263 -4.26 9.37 9.40
N GLY A 264 -5.14 10.10 10.06
CA GLY A 264 -5.31 11.53 9.80
C GLY A 264 -4.25 12.38 10.48
N THR A 265 -3.79 13.44 9.85
CA THR A 265 -2.89 14.45 10.46
C THR A 265 -3.50 15.11 11.70
N THR A 266 -4.83 15.09 11.85
CA THR A 266 -5.60 15.67 12.96
C THR A 266 -5.96 14.67 14.07
N GLY A 267 -5.44 13.44 14.04
CA GLY A 267 -5.59 12.43 15.09
C GLY A 267 -6.77 11.45 14.91
N LYS A 268 -7.87 11.84 14.23
CA LYS A 268 -9.00 10.92 13.98
C LYS A 268 -8.79 10.16 12.67
N PRO A 269 -8.85 8.81 12.64
CA PRO A 269 -8.74 8.05 11.39
C PRO A 269 -9.78 8.50 10.36
N LYS A 270 -9.43 8.43 9.06
CA LYS A 270 -10.31 8.76 7.93
C LYS A 270 -10.74 7.45 7.29
N GLY A 271 -12.03 7.11 7.31
CA GLY A 271 -12.57 5.95 6.60
C GLY A 271 -12.82 6.30 5.13
N THR A 272 -11.98 5.84 4.22
CA THR A 272 -12.15 6.03 2.78
C THR A 272 -13.17 5.05 2.22
N VAL A 273 -14.12 5.55 1.41
CA VAL A 273 -15.23 4.76 0.87
C VAL A 273 -14.90 4.30 -0.55
N HIS A 274 -14.79 2.98 -0.76
CA HIS A 274 -14.46 2.39 -2.05
C HIS A 274 -15.59 1.52 -2.59
N THR A 275 -15.89 1.66 -3.89
CA THR A 275 -16.99 0.97 -4.56
C THR A 275 -16.54 -0.34 -5.22
N HIS A 276 -17.49 -1.25 -5.49
CA HIS A 276 -17.21 -2.51 -6.18
C HIS A 276 -16.57 -2.29 -7.55
N ALA A 277 -17.18 -1.49 -8.42
CA ALA A 277 -16.67 -1.29 -9.77
C ALA A 277 -15.39 -0.44 -9.80
N GLY A 278 -15.31 0.61 -8.98
CA GLY A 278 -14.13 1.47 -8.91
C GLY A 278 -12.89 0.73 -8.46
N THR A 279 -13.01 -0.04 -7.37
CA THR A 279 -11.93 -0.88 -6.85
C THR A 279 -11.47 -1.91 -7.90
N LEU A 280 -12.42 -2.67 -8.46
CA LEU A 280 -12.09 -3.69 -9.46
C LEU A 280 -11.40 -3.08 -10.68
N ALA A 281 -11.90 -1.95 -11.19
CA ALA A 281 -11.33 -1.28 -12.35
C ALA A 281 -9.86 -0.89 -12.15
N GLN A 282 -9.55 -0.25 -11.04
CA GLN A 282 -8.18 0.20 -10.75
C GLN A 282 -7.23 -0.96 -10.56
N VAL A 283 -7.63 -1.91 -9.70
CA VAL A 283 -6.77 -3.04 -9.36
C VAL A 283 -6.48 -3.90 -10.59
N THR A 284 -7.50 -4.20 -11.40
CA THR A 284 -7.30 -5.01 -12.60
C THR A 284 -6.45 -4.30 -13.66
N LYS A 285 -6.62 -2.98 -13.84
CA LYS A 285 -5.78 -2.18 -14.72
C LYS A 285 -4.32 -2.18 -14.26
N GLU A 286 -4.06 -2.03 -12.96
CA GLU A 286 -2.70 -2.01 -12.44
C GLU A 286 -2.02 -3.37 -12.55
N LEU A 287 -2.63 -4.43 -12.04
CA LEU A 287 -2.02 -5.74 -12.12
C LEU A 287 -1.94 -6.25 -13.56
N GLY A 288 -2.93 -5.94 -14.39
CA GLY A 288 -2.95 -6.36 -15.80
C GLY A 288 -1.93 -5.65 -16.67
N TYR A 289 -1.79 -4.33 -16.53
CA TYR A 289 -0.95 -3.55 -17.45
C TYR A 289 0.38 -3.12 -16.86
N HIS A 290 0.39 -2.67 -15.58
CA HIS A 290 1.63 -2.20 -14.95
C HIS A 290 2.46 -3.36 -14.39
N PHE A 291 1.82 -4.38 -13.82
CA PHE A 291 2.50 -5.56 -13.32
C PHE A 291 2.46 -6.76 -14.27
N ASP A 292 1.77 -6.65 -15.41
CA ASP A 292 1.70 -7.72 -16.43
C ASP A 292 1.35 -9.10 -15.86
N VAL A 293 0.47 -9.15 -14.85
CA VAL A 293 0.08 -10.40 -14.17
C VAL A 293 -0.72 -11.30 -15.11
N LYS A 294 -0.38 -12.57 -15.10
CA LYS A 294 -0.99 -13.64 -15.90
C LYS A 294 -1.45 -14.80 -15.02
N ALA A 295 -2.26 -15.65 -15.59
CA ALA A 295 -2.88 -16.75 -14.88
C ALA A 295 -1.89 -17.73 -14.22
N ASN A 296 -0.68 -17.87 -14.74
CA ASN A 296 0.31 -18.81 -14.20
C ASN A 296 1.36 -18.14 -13.32
N ASP A 297 1.17 -16.87 -13.00
CA ASP A 297 2.08 -16.17 -12.12
C ASP A 297 1.84 -16.53 -10.66
N VAL A 298 2.90 -16.40 -9.87
CA VAL A 298 2.88 -16.47 -8.40
C VAL A 298 3.19 -15.06 -7.89
N PHE A 299 2.20 -14.45 -7.27
CA PHE A 299 2.23 -13.05 -6.84
C PHE A 299 2.44 -12.95 -5.34
N PHE A 300 3.48 -12.26 -4.91
CA PHE A 300 3.82 -12.06 -3.51
C PHE A 300 4.04 -10.58 -3.22
N TRP A 301 3.20 -9.99 -2.37
CA TRP A 301 3.40 -8.64 -1.87
C TRP A 301 3.49 -8.65 -0.35
N VAL A 302 4.58 -8.13 0.21
CA VAL A 302 4.78 -8.10 1.67
C VAL A 302 3.95 -6.98 2.28
N THR A 303 2.73 -7.31 2.75
CA THR A 303 1.74 -6.35 3.25
C THR A 303 0.84 -6.93 4.35
N ASP A 304 -0.18 -6.19 4.74
CA ASP A 304 -1.25 -6.58 5.67
C ASP A 304 -2.60 -6.07 5.13
N ILE A 305 -3.70 -6.75 5.45
CA ILE A 305 -5.04 -6.38 4.98
C ILE A 305 -5.47 -4.97 5.42
N GLY A 306 -4.95 -4.47 6.53
CA GLY A 306 -5.23 -3.12 7.04
C GLY A 306 -4.63 -1.99 6.20
N TRP A 307 -3.80 -2.30 5.20
CA TRP A 307 -3.30 -1.38 4.19
C TRP A 307 -3.97 -1.65 2.85
N MET A 308 -4.05 -0.63 1.99
CA MET A 308 -4.72 -0.80 0.69
C MET A 308 -4.10 -1.93 -0.16
N MET A 309 -2.80 -2.19 0.00
CA MET A 309 -2.11 -3.23 -0.78
C MET A 309 -2.60 -4.64 -0.44
N GLY A 310 -3.16 -4.90 0.73
CA GLY A 310 -3.76 -6.19 1.08
C GLY A 310 -4.99 -6.51 0.22
N PRO A 311 -6.09 -5.74 0.27
CA PRO A 311 -7.21 -5.91 -0.65
C PRO A 311 -6.81 -5.82 -2.13
N TRP A 312 -5.85 -4.96 -2.48
CA TRP A 312 -5.34 -4.77 -3.84
C TRP A 312 -4.71 -6.07 -4.40
N GLU A 313 -3.82 -6.72 -3.65
CA GLU A 313 -3.21 -7.99 -4.08
C GLU A 313 -4.22 -9.14 -4.13
N MET A 314 -5.13 -9.23 -3.12
CA MET A 314 -6.16 -10.26 -3.06
C MET A 314 -7.08 -10.21 -4.28
N ILE A 315 -7.61 -9.03 -4.59
CA ILE A 315 -8.47 -8.82 -5.77
C ILE A 315 -7.68 -9.04 -7.05
N GLY A 316 -6.50 -8.47 -7.16
CA GLY A 316 -5.72 -8.49 -8.39
C GLY A 316 -5.21 -9.86 -8.77
N ALA A 317 -4.54 -10.57 -7.86
CA ALA A 317 -4.03 -11.91 -8.14
C ALA A 317 -5.17 -12.88 -8.47
N THR A 318 -6.23 -12.88 -7.67
CA THR A 318 -7.37 -13.76 -7.91
C THR A 318 -8.16 -13.40 -9.17
N PHE A 319 -8.25 -12.13 -9.57
CA PHE A 319 -8.87 -11.74 -10.82
C PHE A 319 -8.19 -12.42 -12.03
N PHE A 320 -6.87 -12.37 -12.09
CA PHE A 320 -6.10 -13.00 -13.17
C PHE A 320 -6.00 -14.53 -13.04
N GLY A 321 -6.39 -15.08 -11.89
CA GLY A 321 -6.22 -16.50 -11.58
C GLY A 321 -4.77 -16.87 -11.29
N ALA A 322 -3.97 -15.94 -10.85
CA ALA A 322 -2.64 -16.17 -10.32
C ALA A 322 -2.70 -16.82 -8.93
N THR A 323 -1.60 -17.40 -8.49
CA THR A 323 -1.43 -17.85 -7.11
C THR A 323 -0.98 -16.66 -6.26
N LEU A 324 -1.67 -16.41 -5.15
CA LEU A 324 -1.29 -15.37 -4.19
C LEU A 324 -0.51 -15.98 -3.03
N VAL A 325 0.67 -15.44 -2.74
CA VAL A 325 1.46 -15.80 -1.56
C VAL A 325 1.13 -14.83 -0.44
N LEU A 326 0.71 -15.37 0.69
CA LEU A 326 0.44 -14.67 1.94
C LEU A 326 1.58 -14.94 2.92
N PHE A 327 2.06 -13.93 3.62
CA PHE A 327 3.12 -14.06 4.60
C PHE A 327 2.71 -13.51 5.96
N GLU A 328 2.70 -14.37 6.98
CA GLU A 328 2.55 -14.01 8.38
C GLU A 328 3.90 -14.13 9.08
N GLY A 329 4.58 -13.02 9.32
CA GLY A 329 5.89 -13.04 9.96
C GLY A 329 6.67 -11.75 9.84
N ALA A 330 7.96 -11.82 10.19
CA ALA A 330 8.90 -10.74 9.99
C ALA A 330 9.85 -11.06 8.82
N PRO A 331 10.15 -10.11 7.93
CA PRO A 331 10.88 -10.36 6.68
C PRO A 331 12.31 -10.88 6.88
N ASN A 332 12.87 -10.73 8.08
CA ASN A 332 14.21 -11.16 8.45
C ASN A 332 14.22 -12.19 9.62
N TYR A 333 13.15 -12.97 9.76
CA TYR A 333 13.04 -14.01 10.80
C TYR A 333 12.51 -15.33 10.19
N PRO A 334 13.02 -16.51 10.58
CA PRO A 334 14.07 -16.74 11.58
C PRO A 334 15.45 -16.28 11.15
N ASN A 335 15.68 -16.15 9.84
CA ASN A 335 16.93 -15.71 9.25
C ASN A 335 16.72 -14.54 8.26
N PRO A 336 17.76 -13.79 7.90
CA PRO A 336 17.67 -12.68 6.97
C PRO A 336 17.22 -13.04 5.55
N ASP A 337 17.22 -14.30 5.20
CA ASP A 337 16.85 -14.84 3.88
C ASP A 337 15.39 -15.30 3.77
N ARG A 338 14.58 -15.16 4.81
CA ARG A 338 13.22 -15.71 4.84
C ARG A 338 12.38 -15.38 3.61
N LEU A 339 12.46 -14.15 3.12
CA LEU A 339 11.71 -13.77 1.90
C LEU A 339 12.28 -14.43 0.64
N TRP A 340 13.59 -14.59 0.57
CA TRP A 340 14.26 -15.21 -0.59
C TRP A 340 14.00 -16.70 -0.63
N GLU A 341 13.95 -17.36 0.52
CA GLU A 341 13.52 -18.74 0.66
C GLU A 341 12.09 -18.95 0.14
N ILE A 342 11.15 -18.07 0.51
CA ILE A 342 9.78 -18.11 -0.02
C ILE A 342 9.76 -17.91 -1.54
N VAL A 343 10.54 -16.96 -2.06
CA VAL A 343 10.64 -16.72 -3.51
C VAL A 343 11.12 -17.96 -4.25
N GLU A 344 12.15 -18.62 -3.75
CA GLU A 344 12.71 -19.85 -4.35
C GLU A 344 11.73 -21.02 -4.24
N THR A 345 11.19 -21.29 -3.04
CA THR A 345 10.34 -22.44 -2.77
C THR A 345 9.03 -22.39 -3.53
N GLU A 346 8.42 -21.21 -3.63
CA GLU A 346 7.11 -21.01 -4.27
C GLU A 346 7.22 -20.53 -5.72
N GLU A 347 8.43 -20.45 -6.26
CA GLU A 347 8.71 -19.98 -7.63
C GLU A 347 8.03 -18.62 -7.92
N VAL A 348 8.14 -17.67 -6.98
CA VAL A 348 7.49 -16.36 -7.06
C VAL A 348 7.92 -15.62 -8.32
N THR A 349 6.95 -15.14 -9.09
CA THR A 349 7.21 -14.38 -10.33
C THR A 349 7.15 -12.87 -10.12
N HIS A 350 6.40 -12.41 -9.11
CA HIS A 350 6.22 -11.00 -8.77
C HIS A 350 6.46 -10.82 -7.28
N LEU A 351 7.45 -9.99 -6.93
CA LEU A 351 7.75 -9.67 -5.54
C LEU A 351 7.56 -8.18 -5.28
N GLY A 352 6.59 -7.83 -4.44
CA GLY A 352 6.34 -6.46 -3.98
C GLY A 352 6.82 -6.23 -2.55
N ILE A 353 7.59 -5.17 -2.32
CA ILE A 353 8.16 -4.85 -1.01
C ILE A 353 8.40 -3.35 -0.87
N SER A 354 8.34 -2.83 0.36
CA SER A 354 8.62 -1.42 0.63
C SER A 354 10.13 -1.10 0.63
N PRO A 355 10.52 0.14 0.29
CA PRO A 355 11.91 0.59 0.39
C PRO A 355 12.53 0.38 1.77
N THR A 356 11.78 0.64 2.85
CA THR A 356 12.26 0.44 4.22
C THR A 356 12.55 -1.02 4.53
N ALA A 357 11.74 -1.97 4.04
CA ALA A 357 12.02 -3.39 4.24
C ALA A 357 13.31 -3.80 3.50
N ILE A 358 13.55 -3.26 2.31
CA ILE A 358 14.82 -3.49 1.59
C ILE A 358 16.01 -2.88 2.34
N ARG A 359 15.90 -1.66 2.88
CA ARG A 359 16.94 -1.08 3.73
C ARG A 359 17.30 -1.98 4.92
N LEU A 360 16.28 -2.57 5.56
CA LEU A 360 16.48 -3.52 6.64
C LEU A 360 17.23 -4.79 6.16
N LEU A 361 16.77 -5.41 5.08
CA LEU A 361 17.34 -6.67 4.57
C LEU A 361 18.77 -6.48 4.05
N LYS A 362 19.06 -5.34 3.44
CA LYS A 362 20.39 -4.96 2.95
C LYS A 362 21.43 -4.84 4.06
N THR A 363 21.06 -4.65 5.32
CA THR A 363 22.02 -4.62 6.44
C THR A 363 22.67 -5.97 6.72
N SER A 364 22.11 -7.05 6.20
CA SER A 364 22.63 -8.41 6.33
C SER A 364 23.65 -8.75 5.23
N PRO A 365 24.58 -9.69 5.46
CA PRO A 365 25.51 -10.16 4.43
C PRO A 365 24.80 -10.60 3.15
N LEU A 366 25.40 -10.30 2.00
CA LEU A 366 24.80 -10.56 0.69
C LEU A 366 24.60 -12.06 0.41
N ASP A 367 25.37 -12.93 1.06
CA ASP A 367 25.24 -14.39 0.94
C ASP A 367 23.84 -14.88 1.25
N TRP A 368 23.09 -14.17 2.13
CA TRP A 368 21.71 -14.49 2.42
C TRP A 368 20.76 -14.35 1.22
N VAL A 369 21.12 -13.52 0.24
CA VAL A 369 20.36 -13.37 -1.02
C VAL A 369 20.92 -14.30 -2.10
N THR A 370 22.26 -14.36 -2.21
CA THR A 370 22.92 -14.99 -3.35
C THR A 370 22.83 -16.51 -3.34
N LYS A 371 22.63 -17.13 -2.18
CA LYS A 371 22.47 -18.58 -2.03
C LYS A 371 21.13 -19.11 -2.57
N HIS A 372 20.14 -18.24 -2.81
CA HIS A 372 18.81 -18.61 -3.30
C HIS A 372 18.70 -18.46 -4.81
N ASP A 373 17.94 -19.36 -5.44
CA ASP A 373 17.54 -19.22 -6.83
C ASP A 373 16.33 -18.26 -6.95
N LEU A 374 16.58 -17.09 -7.48
CA LEU A 374 15.57 -16.07 -7.74
C LEU A 374 15.24 -15.95 -9.24
N SER A 375 15.51 -16.99 -10.03
CA SER A 375 15.32 -16.97 -11.49
C SER A 375 13.86 -16.93 -11.91
N SER A 376 12.93 -17.36 -11.05
CA SER A 376 11.48 -17.27 -11.26
C SER A 376 10.95 -15.83 -11.32
N LEU A 377 11.60 -14.89 -10.64
CA LEU A 377 11.19 -13.48 -10.63
C LEU A 377 11.17 -12.88 -12.03
N ARG A 378 10.08 -12.23 -12.39
CA ARG A 378 9.90 -11.47 -13.63
C ARG A 378 9.78 -9.97 -13.37
N ILE A 379 9.09 -9.59 -12.31
CA ILE A 379 8.82 -8.20 -11.94
C ILE A 379 9.02 -8.01 -10.43
N LEU A 380 9.71 -6.94 -10.09
CA LEU A 380 9.80 -6.42 -8.74
C LEU A 380 8.80 -5.27 -8.58
N GLY A 381 8.12 -5.22 -7.44
CA GLY A 381 7.18 -4.16 -7.12
C GLY A 381 7.62 -3.35 -5.90
N SER A 382 7.22 -2.08 -5.84
CA SER A 382 7.42 -1.27 -4.65
C SER A 382 6.44 -0.12 -4.55
N THR A 383 6.15 0.28 -3.32
CA THR A 383 5.36 1.48 -2.99
C THR A 383 5.57 1.91 -1.53
N GLY A 384 4.94 3.02 -1.14
CA GLY A 384 4.79 3.47 0.24
C GLY A 384 5.68 4.63 0.64
N GLU A 385 6.86 4.79 0.04
CA GLU A 385 7.78 5.90 0.28
C GLU A 385 8.75 6.10 -0.89
N ALA A 386 9.44 7.23 -0.91
CA ALA A 386 10.48 7.49 -1.89
C ALA A 386 11.70 6.58 -1.66
N TRP A 387 12.31 6.13 -2.74
CA TRP A 387 13.53 5.34 -2.73
C TRP A 387 14.78 6.23 -2.54
N ASP A 388 15.74 5.70 -1.81
CA ASP A 388 17.13 6.12 -1.91
C ASP A 388 17.84 5.31 -3.00
N PRO A 389 18.78 5.92 -3.77
CA PRO A 389 19.41 5.27 -4.91
C PRO A 389 20.16 3.97 -4.57
N ASP A 390 20.82 3.94 -3.42
CA ASP A 390 21.66 2.83 -3.00
C ASP A 390 20.82 1.58 -2.68
N SER A 391 19.68 1.74 -2.01
CA SER A 391 18.76 0.63 -1.74
C SER A 391 17.98 0.19 -2.98
N TYR A 392 17.63 1.13 -3.88
CA TYR A 392 17.00 0.82 -5.16
C TYR A 392 17.90 -0.04 -6.04
N LEU A 393 19.18 0.37 -6.19
CA LEU A 393 20.18 -0.36 -6.98
C LEU A 393 20.47 -1.71 -6.36
N TRP A 394 20.58 -1.81 -5.03
CA TRP A 394 20.75 -3.09 -4.35
C TRP A 394 19.61 -4.07 -4.64
N TYR A 395 18.36 -3.59 -4.59
CA TYR A 395 17.18 -4.42 -4.91
C TYR A 395 17.18 -4.85 -6.37
N PHE A 396 17.50 -3.94 -7.29
CA PHE A 396 17.62 -4.22 -8.72
C PHE A 396 18.73 -5.22 -9.03
N GLU A 397 19.93 -5.03 -8.45
CA GLU A 397 21.10 -5.82 -8.78
C GLU A 397 21.11 -7.21 -8.14
N HIS A 398 20.77 -7.28 -6.87
CA HIS A 398 20.92 -8.51 -6.10
C HIS A 398 19.66 -9.38 -6.06
N VAL A 399 18.50 -8.79 -5.96
CA VAL A 399 17.23 -9.52 -5.99
C VAL A 399 16.73 -9.68 -7.42
N GLY A 400 16.66 -8.60 -8.17
CA GLY A 400 16.23 -8.59 -9.56
C GLY A 400 17.25 -9.13 -10.55
N ARG A 401 18.50 -9.40 -10.11
CA ARG A 401 19.60 -9.89 -10.94
C ARG A 401 19.84 -9.04 -12.20
N LYS A 402 19.60 -7.71 -12.11
CA LYS A 402 19.64 -6.74 -13.24
C LYS A 402 18.69 -7.09 -14.39
N ARG A 403 17.80 -8.06 -14.20
CA ARG A 403 16.90 -8.62 -15.20
C ARG A 403 15.46 -8.15 -15.01
N CYS A 404 15.02 -8.03 -13.75
CA CYS A 404 13.65 -7.69 -13.43
C CYS A 404 13.47 -6.17 -13.32
N PRO A 405 12.45 -5.57 -13.98
CA PRO A 405 12.11 -4.17 -13.74
C PRO A 405 11.57 -3.98 -12.32
N ILE A 406 11.83 -2.82 -11.73
CA ILE A 406 11.15 -2.38 -10.51
C ILE A 406 9.97 -1.50 -10.90
N ILE A 407 8.76 -2.04 -10.81
CA ILE A 407 7.52 -1.29 -10.97
C ILE A 407 7.24 -0.56 -9.65
N ASN A 408 7.83 0.63 -9.52
CA ASN A 408 7.63 1.50 -8.38
C ASN A 408 6.37 2.32 -8.61
N ILE A 409 5.34 2.16 -7.76
CA ILE A 409 4.07 2.85 -7.86
C ILE A 409 3.89 3.87 -6.75
N SER A 410 3.24 4.97 -7.05
CA SER A 410 2.88 5.98 -6.05
C SER A 410 1.43 6.40 -6.17
N GLY A 411 0.76 6.36 -5.05
CA GLY A 411 -0.64 6.71 -4.91
C GLY A 411 -1.06 6.73 -3.45
N GLY A 412 -2.28 6.33 -3.16
CA GLY A 412 -2.79 6.36 -1.80
C GLY A 412 -4.01 5.47 -1.61
N THR A 413 -4.33 5.27 -0.36
CA THR A 413 -5.54 4.55 0.05
C THR A 413 -6.78 5.16 -0.59
N GLU A 414 -6.81 6.47 -0.74
CA GLU A 414 -7.92 7.26 -1.29
C GLU A 414 -8.22 6.98 -2.76
N ILE A 415 -7.28 6.39 -3.47
CA ILE A 415 -7.45 6.04 -4.88
C ILE A 415 -7.37 4.53 -5.12
N MET A 416 -7.26 3.75 -4.06
CA MET A 416 -7.15 2.28 -4.11
C MET A 416 -6.13 1.81 -5.15
N GLY A 417 -5.03 2.52 -5.27
CA GLY A 417 -4.01 2.27 -6.28
C GLY A 417 -3.05 3.45 -6.45
N SER A 418 -2.59 3.68 -7.67
CA SER A 418 -1.53 4.63 -7.98
C SER A 418 -1.94 5.75 -8.95
N HIS A 419 -1.43 6.94 -8.67
CA HIS A 419 -1.41 8.06 -9.62
C HIS A 419 -0.28 7.91 -10.64
N LEU A 420 0.85 7.40 -10.20
CA LEU A 420 2.06 7.21 -11.00
C LEU A 420 2.48 5.74 -10.98
N ALA A 421 2.75 5.20 -12.14
CA ALA A 421 3.19 3.80 -12.28
C ALA A 421 3.91 3.60 -13.62
N PRO A 422 5.13 3.05 -13.66
CA PRO A 422 5.77 2.65 -14.90
C PRO A 422 5.06 1.46 -15.54
N LEU A 423 5.33 1.23 -16.83
CA LEU A 423 4.93 0.03 -17.55
C LEU A 423 6.13 -0.88 -17.80
N PRO A 424 5.96 -2.20 -17.83
CA PRO A 424 7.04 -3.16 -18.08
C PRO A 424 7.56 -3.14 -19.53
N ILE A 425 7.07 -2.21 -20.34
CA ILE A 425 7.47 -2.01 -21.75
C ILE A 425 8.30 -0.74 -21.95
N THR A 426 8.68 -0.05 -20.88
CA THR A 426 9.44 1.22 -20.95
C THR A 426 10.75 1.13 -20.20
N PRO A 427 11.81 1.81 -20.66
CA PRO A 427 13.06 1.90 -19.91
C PRO A 427 12.86 2.54 -18.53
N LEU A 428 13.67 2.16 -17.56
CA LEU A 428 13.59 2.63 -16.17
C LEU A 428 14.90 3.29 -15.72
N LYS A 429 14.77 4.42 -15.01
CA LYS A 429 15.85 5.08 -14.26
C LYS A 429 15.68 4.79 -12.77
N PRO A 430 16.75 4.77 -11.96
CA PRO A 430 16.66 4.54 -10.52
C PRO A 430 15.74 5.54 -9.81
N CYS A 431 14.99 5.07 -8.82
CA CYS A 431 14.14 5.90 -7.95
C CYS A 431 13.03 6.69 -8.67
N THR A 432 12.78 6.43 -9.95
CA THR A 432 11.79 7.15 -10.75
C THR A 432 10.51 6.36 -10.95
N LEU A 433 9.48 7.10 -11.40
CA LEU A 433 8.24 6.56 -11.94
C LEU A 433 8.16 7.05 -13.39
N ARG A 434 7.85 6.17 -14.35
CA ARG A 434 7.91 6.52 -15.79
C ARG A 434 6.70 7.33 -16.28
N GLY A 435 5.81 7.73 -15.41
CA GLY A 435 4.73 8.63 -15.82
C GLY A 435 3.39 8.30 -15.15
N PRO A 436 2.32 8.91 -15.63
CA PRO A 436 0.98 8.67 -15.13
C PRO A 436 0.61 7.20 -15.19
N GLY A 437 -0.03 6.69 -14.16
CA GLY A 437 -0.78 5.45 -14.27
C GLY A 437 -1.82 5.60 -15.39
N LEU A 438 -2.01 4.56 -16.19
CA LEU A 438 -2.96 4.63 -17.30
C LEU A 438 -4.36 5.03 -16.80
N GLY A 439 -4.98 6.01 -17.47
CA GLY A 439 -6.28 6.57 -17.08
C GLY A 439 -6.24 7.58 -15.92
N MET A 440 -5.04 7.96 -15.45
CA MET A 440 -4.84 8.94 -14.38
C MET A 440 -4.27 10.24 -14.97
N ASP A 441 -5.09 11.28 -15.10
CA ASP A 441 -4.66 12.58 -15.67
C ASP A 441 -3.96 13.44 -14.59
N VAL A 442 -2.73 13.08 -14.28
CA VAL A 442 -1.90 13.75 -13.26
C VAL A 442 -0.94 14.76 -13.85
N ASP A 443 -0.55 15.73 -13.03
CA ASP A 443 0.39 16.79 -13.42
C ASP A 443 1.15 17.35 -12.21
N VAL A 444 2.09 18.27 -12.46
CA VAL A 444 2.84 19.01 -11.44
C VAL A 444 2.49 20.49 -11.54
N PHE A 445 1.94 21.05 -10.46
CA PHE A 445 1.56 22.47 -10.37
C PHE A 445 2.46 23.22 -9.39
N ASP A 446 2.71 24.51 -9.70
CA ASP A 446 3.27 25.45 -8.72
C ASP A 446 2.22 25.88 -7.67
N ASP A 447 2.60 26.79 -6.75
CA ASP A 447 1.69 27.28 -5.72
C ASP A 447 0.52 28.11 -6.31
N ASP A 448 0.67 28.68 -7.49
CA ASP A 448 -0.35 29.46 -8.18
C ASP A 448 -1.29 28.58 -9.05
N GLY A 449 -1.10 27.26 -9.05
CA GLY A 449 -1.88 26.32 -9.84
C GLY A 449 -1.50 26.25 -11.30
N LYS A 450 -0.32 26.75 -11.69
CA LYS A 450 0.20 26.65 -13.05
C LYS A 450 1.02 25.38 -13.22
N GLN A 451 0.87 24.75 -14.36
CA GLN A 451 1.67 23.59 -14.74
C GLN A 451 3.16 23.96 -14.89
N ILE A 452 4.04 23.16 -14.28
CA ILE A 452 5.48 23.35 -14.36
C ILE A 452 6.20 22.10 -14.87
N ARG A 453 7.38 22.33 -15.48
CA ARG A 453 8.32 21.29 -15.93
C ARG A 453 9.73 21.62 -15.42
N GLY A 454 10.52 20.60 -15.12
CA GLY A 454 11.89 20.78 -14.61
C GLY A 454 12.00 21.30 -13.17
N GLY A 455 10.92 21.87 -12.62
CA GLY A 455 10.82 22.33 -11.22
C GLY A 455 10.11 21.34 -10.31
N ILE A 456 10.29 21.47 -8.99
CA ILE A 456 9.53 20.74 -7.97
C ILE A 456 8.22 21.47 -7.70
N GLY A 457 7.11 20.76 -7.78
CA GLY A 457 5.77 21.27 -7.51
C GLY A 457 4.85 20.22 -6.91
N HIS A 458 3.57 20.54 -6.85
CA HIS A 458 2.55 19.70 -6.26
C HIS A 458 2.02 18.66 -7.24
N LEU A 459 2.02 17.41 -6.82
CA LEU A 459 1.32 16.35 -7.55
C LEU A 459 -0.19 16.59 -7.49
N VAL A 460 -0.82 16.73 -8.63
CA VAL A 460 -2.26 16.95 -8.78
C VAL A 460 -2.87 15.95 -9.75
N CYS A 461 -4.16 15.67 -9.60
CA CYS A 461 -4.93 14.95 -10.60
C CYS A 461 -6.04 15.85 -11.14
N LYS A 462 -6.12 15.98 -12.48
CA LYS A 462 -7.01 16.95 -13.16
C LYS A 462 -8.36 16.35 -13.55
N LYS A 463 -8.48 15.02 -13.55
CA LYS A 463 -9.73 14.31 -13.86
C LYS A 463 -9.98 13.21 -12.85
N PRO A 464 -11.25 12.92 -12.50
CA PRO A 464 -11.57 11.82 -11.61
C PRO A 464 -11.25 10.46 -12.26
N ALA A 465 -10.93 9.49 -11.42
CA ALA A 465 -10.77 8.09 -11.80
C ALA A 465 -11.78 7.20 -11.04
N PRO A 466 -12.13 6.00 -11.54
CA PRO A 466 -13.18 5.16 -10.97
C PRO A 466 -12.94 4.78 -9.50
N SER A 467 -11.70 4.60 -9.12
CA SER A 467 -11.29 4.12 -7.79
C SER A 467 -11.14 5.21 -6.74
N MET A 468 -11.16 6.47 -7.14
CA MET A 468 -11.10 7.58 -6.18
C MET A 468 -12.24 7.46 -5.18
N THR A 469 -11.88 7.58 -3.90
CA THR A 469 -12.84 7.45 -2.81
C THR A 469 -14.07 8.33 -3.01
N LYS A 470 -15.24 7.83 -2.63
CA LYS A 470 -16.49 8.59 -2.64
C LYS A 470 -16.59 9.60 -1.48
N GLY A 471 -15.52 9.77 -0.76
CA GLY A 471 -15.40 10.67 0.39
C GLY A 471 -14.91 9.93 1.63
N PHE A 472 -14.89 10.63 2.74
CA PHE A 472 -14.66 10.04 4.05
C PHE A 472 -16.00 9.68 4.68
N LEU A 473 -16.07 8.50 5.31
CA LEU A 473 -17.28 8.02 5.98
C LEU A 473 -17.76 9.07 7.00
N LYS A 474 -19.01 9.55 6.84
CA LYS A 474 -19.64 10.54 7.71
C LYS A 474 -18.89 11.88 7.84
N ASP A 475 -17.92 12.19 6.97
CA ASP A 475 -17.09 13.41 7.07
C ASP A 475 -16.79 14.01 5.68
N PRO A 476 -17.83 14.45 4.93
CA PRO A 476 -17.66 14.98 3.59
C PRO A 476 -16.89 16.32 3.56
N ASP A 477 -17.02 17.15 4.59
CA ASP A 477 -16.35 18.45 4.64
C ASP A 477 -14.83 18.26 4.72
N ARG A 478 -14.37 17.33 5.56
CA ARG A 478 -12.96 17.02 5.69
C ARG A 478 -12.38 16.43 4.40
N TYR A 479 -13.17 15.68 3.62
CA TYR A 479 -12.77 15.20 2.30
C TYR A 479 -12.50 16.37 1.35
N LEU A 480 -13.42 17.33 1.26
CA LEU A 480 -13.26 18.53 0.43
C LEU A 480 -12.07 19.38 0.89
N GLU A 481 -11.94 19.59 2.19
CA GLU A 481 -10.81 20.33 2.76
C GLU A 481 -9.47 19.64 2.43
N THR A 482 -9.40 18.32 2.55
CA THR A 482 -8.15 17.57 2.35
C THR A 482 -7.65 17.66 0.90
N TYR A 483 -8.53 17.48 -0.09
CA TYR A 483 -8.10 17.29 -1.49
C TYR A 483 -8.46 18.43 -2.42
N PHE A 484 -9.35 19.34 -2.04
CA PHE A 484 -9.86 20.38 -2.92
C PHE A 484 -9.71 21.80 -2.40
N SER A 485 -9.13 22.01 -1.22
CA SER A 485 -8.97 23.35 -0.65
C SER A 485 -7.89 24.18 -1.35
N LYS A 486 -6.82 23.54 -1.87
CA LYS A 486 -5.64 24.24 -2.38
C LYS A 486 -5.84 24.83 -3.78
N PHE A 487 -6.38 24.05 -4.72
CA PHE A 487 -6.52 24.41 -6.13
C PHE A 487 -7.97 24.47 -6.62
N GLY A 488 -8.93 24.45 -5.66
CA GLY A 488 -10.36 24.45 -5.96
C GLY A 488 -10.90 23.07 -6.30
N THR A 489 -12.24 22.98 -6.42
CA THR A 489 -12.97 21.71 -6.56
C THR A 489 -12.78 21.00 -7.92
N GLY A 490 -12.08 21.61 -8.84
CA GLY A 490 -11.79 21.02 -10.16
C GLY A 490 -10.47 20.23 -10.22
N VAL A 491 -9.65 20.25 -9.16
CA VAL A 491 -8.31 19.64 -9.15
C VAL A 491 -8.09 18.92 -7.83
N TRP A 492 -7.81 17.63 -7.92
CA TRP A 492 -7.40 16.84 -6.77
C TRP A 492 -5.96 17.15 -6.38
N TYR A 493 -5.75 17.68 -5.20
CA TYR A 493 -4.45 17.90 -4.59
C TYR A 493 -4.04 16.68 -3.76
N HIS A 494 -3.01 15.93 -4.21
CA HIS A 494 -2.65 14.69 -3.50
C HIS A 494 -1.80 14.91 -2.26
N GLY A 495 -1.08 16.02 -2.21
CA GLY A 495 -0.23 16.36 -1.08
C GLY A 495 1.18 15.77 -1.16
N ASP A 496 1.65 15.41 -2.34
CA ASP A 496 3.02 14.99 -2.61
C ASP A 496 3.76 16.06 -3.43
N TRP A 497 5.09 16.15 -3.22
CA TRP A 497 5.97 16.88 -4.10
C TRP A 497 6.46 16.00 -5.22
N ALA A 498 6.40 16.51 -6.44
CA ALA A 498 6.84 15.82 -7.64
C ALA A 498 7.62 16.74 -8.58
N LYS A 499 8.44 16.14 -9.42
CA LYS A 499 9.14 16.79 -10.53
C LYS A 499 9.08 15.87 -11.75
N ILE A 500 8.96 16.46 -12.93
CA ILE A 500 9.10 15.76 -14.22
C ILE A 500 10.40 16.25 -14.85
N ASP A 501 11.31 15.31 -15.19
CA ASP A 501 12.54 15.65 -15.92
C ASP A 501 12.28 15.86 -17.42
N GLU A 502 13.32 16.23 -18.17
CA GLU A 502 13.26 16.49 -19.62
C GLU A 502 12.90 15.23 -20.42
N ASP A 503 13.22 14.04 -19.90
CA ASP A 503 12.91 12.74 -20.51
C ASP A 503 11.52 12.21 -20.11
N GLY A 504 10.76 12.94 -19.29
CA GLY A 504 9.42 12.58 -18.82
C GLY A 504 9.39 11.55 -17.68
N TYR A 505 10.49 11.38 -16.94
CA TYR A 505 10.49 10.60 -15.70
C TYR A 505 10.05 11.45 -14.52
N TRP A 506 9.27 10.84 -13.63
CA TRP A 506 8.76 11.48 -12.44
C TRP A 506 9.59 11.13 -11.22
N PHE A 507 9.89 12.13 -10.43
CA PHE A 507 10.57 12.01 -9.14
C PHE A 507 9.64 12.47 -8.05
N LEU A 508 9.58 11.73 -6.94
CA LEU A 508 8.82 12.08 -5.75
C LEU A 508 9.75 12.47 -4.61
N PHE A 509 9.42 13.55 -3.92
CA PHE A 509 10.23 14.12 -2.84
C PHE A 509 9.56 14.01 -1.47
N GLY A 510 8.49 13.20 -1.38
CA GLY A 510 7.72 13.00 -0.16
C GLY A 510 6.50 13.91 -0.04
N ARG A 511 5.92 13.91 1.15
CA ARG A 511 4.68 14.67 1.43
C ARG A 511 4.95 16.17 1.51
N SER A 512 4.01 16.95 1.02
CA SER A 512 4.09 18.42 1.07
C SER A 512 3.85 18.98 2.49
N ASP A 513 3.14 18.24 3.33
CA ASP A 513 2.94 18.54 4.76
C ASP A 513 4.17 18.19 5.63
N ASP A 514 5.06 17.31 5.15
CA ASP A 514 6.34 17.00 5.78
C ASP A 514 7.50 17.87 5.27
N THR A 515 7.28 18.71 4.26
CA THR A 515 8.33 19.52 3.62
C THR A 515 8.90 20.56 4.58
N ILE A 516 10.22 20.64 4.60
CA ILE A 516 10.98 21.60 5.43
C ILE A 516 11.28 22.85 4.59
N LYS A 517 10.93 24.02 5.11
CA LYS A 517 11.12 25.32 4.43
C LYS A 517 12.25 26.10 5.07
N VAL A 518 13.47 25.97 4.57
CA VAL A 518 14.67 26.63 5.12
C VAL A 518 15.05 27.84 4.28
N ALA A 519 14.93 29.04 4.82
CA ALA A 519 15.31 30.29 4.13
C ALA A 519 14.74 30.39 2.71
N GLY A 520 13.47 30.08 2.53
CA GLY A 520 12.79 30.12 1.24
C GLY A 520 13.05 28.92 0.32
N LYS A 521 14.00 28.03 0.66
CA LYS A 521 14.20 26.76 -0.04
C LYS A 521 13.32 25.68 0.56
N ARG A 522 12.76 24.83 -0.29
CA ARG A 522 12.00 23.63 0.10
C ARG A 522 12.87 22.42 -0.07
N VAL A 523 12.87 21.52 0.92
CA VAL A 523 13.55 20.24 0.86
C VAL A 523 12.63 19.16 1.41
N GLY A 524 12.51 18.04 0.72
CA GLY A 524 11.84 16.85 1.24
C GLY A 524 12.70 16.17 2.31
N PRO A 525 12.10 15.68 3.41
CA PRO A 525 12.83 14.89 4.40
C PRO A 525 13.66 13.78 3.77
N ALA A 526 13.10 13.08 2.78
CA ALA A 526 13.76 11.98 2.07
C ALA A 526 15.09 12.38 1.38
N GLU A 527 15.21 13.63 0.91
CA GLU A 527 16.47 14.12 0.31
C GLU A 527 17.58 14.24 1.35
N VAL A 528 17.23 14.77 2.52
CA VAL A 528 18.18 14.91 3.65
C VAL A 528 18.55 13.54 4.21
N GLU A 529 17.55 12.67 4.38
CA GLU A 529 17.72 11.28 4.85
C GLU A 529 18.58 10.47 3.89
N GLY A 530 18.36 10.60 2.58
CA GLY A 530 19.15 9.94 1.54
C GLY A 530 20.62 10.37 1.58
N ALA A 531 20.88 11.67 1.78
CA ALA A 531 22.25 12.16 1.94
C ALA A 531 22.95 11.56 3.19
N LEU A 532 22.22 11.38 4.30
CA LEU A 532 22.75 10.77 5.52
C LEU A 532 22.95 9.25 5.36
N ILE A 533 22.00 8.55 4.76
CA ILE A 533 22.04 7.09 4.54
C ILE A 533 23.18 6.70 3.58
N ALA A 534 23.60 7.59 2.69
CA ALA A 534 24.78 7.38 1.84
C ALA A 534 26.11 7.28 2.63
N HIS A 535 26.11 7.63 3.91
CA HIS A 535 27.30 7.48 4.76
C HIS A 535 27.46 6.02 5.24
N PRO A 536 28.68 5.42 5.15
CA PRO A 536 28.88 3.99 5.43
C PRO A 536 28.43 3.52 6.81
N LEU A 537 28.48 4.40 7.82
CA LEU A 537 28.15 4.08 9.21
C LEU A 537 26.67 4.28 9.56
N VAL A 538 25.86 4.85 8.66
CA VAL A 538 24.45 5.13 8.91
C VAL A 538 23.60 3.94 8.47
N ALA A 539 22.72 3.48 9.36
CA ALA A 539 21.71 2.47 9.06
C ALA A 539 20.39 3.12 8.63
N GLU A 540 19.96 4.15 9.37
CA GLU A 540 18.67 4.83 9.13
C GLU A 540 18.80 6.31 9.51
N ALA A 541 17.97 7.13 8.89
CA ALA A 541 17.85 8.55 9.22
C ALA A 541 16.41 9.03 9.14
N ALA A 542 16.06 10.02 9.94
CA ALA A 542 14.83 10.78 9.85
C ALA A 542 15.14 12.27 9.91
N ALA A 543 14.54 13.07 9.04
CA ALA A 543 14.65 14.51 9.02
C ALA A 543 13.30 15.18 9.27
N ILE A 544 13.29 16.22 10.09
CA ILE A 544 12.10 17.03 10.39
C ILE A 544 12.41 18.52 10.25
N GLY A 545 11.39 19.30 9.87
CA GLY A 545 11.42 20.74 9.96
C GLY A 545 11.01 21.21 11.35
N VAL A 546 11.77 22.11 11.93
CA VAL A 546 11.41 22.76 13.19
C VAL A 546 11.44 24.29 13.02
N PRO A 547 10.57 25.05 13.71
CA PRO A 547 10.54 26.51 13.62
C PRO A 547 11.91 27.13 13.96
N HIS A 548 12.30 28.13 13.18
CA HIS A 548 13.55 28.88 13.36
C HIS A 548 13.30 30.37 13.12
N GLU A 549 13.72 31.23 14.05
CA GLU A 549 13.41 32.66 14.05
C GLU A 549 13.78 33.40 12.75
N LEU A 550 14.94 33.06 12.15
CA LEU A 550 15.46 33.76 10.96
C LEU A 550 15.20 33.03 9.64
N LYS A 551 15.03 31.69 9.66
CA LYS A 551 14.97 30.84 8.45
C LYS A 551 13.54 30.37 8.15
N GLY A 552 12.58 30.68 9.02
CA GLY A 552 11.25 30.10 9.04
C GLY A 552 11.26 28.71 9.66
N GLU A 553 11.93 27.76 9.04
CA GLU A 553 12.25 26.44 9.59
C GLU A 553 13.74 26.12 9.43
N THR A 554 14.19 25.14 10.19
CA THR A 554 15.51 24.52 10.04
C THR A 554 15.41 23.00 10.08
N VAL A 555 16.44 22.31 9.61
CA VAL A 555 16.48 20.84 9.57
C VAL A 555 17.04 20.31 10.88
N VAL A 556 16.32 19.36 11.47
CA VAL A 556 16.81 18.51 12.57
C VAL A 556 16.79 17.06 12.12
N CYS A 557 17.90 16.34 12.31
CA CYS A 557 18.05 14.96 11.90
C CYS A 557 18.18 14.02 13.10
N PHE A 558 17.64 12.82 12.96
CA PHE A 558 17.81 11.70 13.88
C PHE A 558 18.43 10.53 13.11
N VAL A 559 19.54 9.99 13.63
CA VAL A 559 20.36 9.00 12.93
C VAL A 559 20.52 7.75 13.78
N VAL A 560 20.29 6.60 13.15
CA VAL A 560 20.62 5.27 13.70
C VAL A 560 21.90 4.80 13.04
N LEU A 561 22.90 4.47 13.82
CA LEU A 561 24.16 3.92 13.32
C LEU A 561 24.06 2.41 13.10
N LYS A 562 24.86 1.90 12.16
CA LYS A 562 25.02 0.44 11.98
C LYS A 562 25.62 -0.19 13.24
N PRO A 563 25.27 -1.45 13.55
CA PRO A 563 25.81 -2.18 14.70
C PRO A 563 27.33 -2.11 14.79
N GLY A 564 27.86 -1.99 16.02
CA GLY A 564 29.30 -1.88 16.26
C GLY A 564 29.86 -0.46 16.19
N ASN A 565 29.06 0.55 15.82
CA ASN A 565 29.48 1.94 15.77
C ASN A 565 28.89 2.74 16.92
N SER A 566 29.63 3.74 17.39
CA SER A 566 29.22 4.59 18.52
C SER A 566 29.11 6.05 18.11
N PRO A 567 28.18 6.82 18.70
CA PRO A 567 28.06 8.25 18.50
C PRO A 567 29.35 9.00 18.89
N SER A 568 29.74 10.01 18.10
CA SER A 568 30.84 10.91 18.44
C SER A 568 30.62 12.30 17.81
N GLU A 569 31.20 13.34 18.39
CA GLU A 569 31.10 14.70 17.81
C GLU A 569 31.75 14.81 16.41
N PRO A 570 32.94 14.18 16.16
CA PRO A 570 33.50 14.19 14.81
C PRO A 570 32.54 13.57 13.77
N LEU A 571 31.95 12.44 14.08
CA LEU A 571 30.98 11.78 13.19
C LEU A 571 29.71 12.65 12.98
N ARG A 572 29.25 13.36 14.01
CA ARG A 572 28.12 14.29 13.92
C ARG A 572 28.37 15.39 12.90
N GLU A 573 29.52 16.04 12.97
CA GLU A 573 29.91 17.08 12.03
C GLU A 573 30.15 16.51 10.62
N GLU A 574 30.77 15.35 10.50
CA GLU A 574 30.95 14.65 9.23
C GLU A 574 29.62 14.41 8.54
N LEU A 575 28.61 13.92 9.27
CA LEU A 575 27.26 13.68 8.75
C LEU A 575 26.53 14.99 8.38
N ARG A 576 26.70 16.05 9.16
CA ARG A 576 26.15 17.37 8.81
C ARG A 576 26.82 17.93 7.55
N ASP A 577 28.11 17.75 7.40
CA ASP A 577 28.84 18.16 6.19
C ASP A 577 28.53 17.28 4.99
N GLN A 578 28.20 16.02 5.20
CA GLN A 578 27.66 15.13 4.16
C GLN A 578 26.36 15.72 3.56
N VAL A 579 25.44 16.20 4.39
CA VAL A 579 24.23 16.90 3.92
C VAL A 579 24.61 18.16 3.14
N VAL A 580 25.57 18.95 3.62
CA VAL A 580 26.05 20.16 2.92
C VAL A 580 26.62 19.82 1.55
N LYS A 581 27.40 18.75 1.46
CA LYS A 581 28.00 18.28 0.19
C LYS A 581 26.92 17.92 -0.85
N HIS A 582 25.83 17.32 -0.42
CA HIS A 582 24.76 16.87 -1.33
C HIS A 582 23.72 17.94 -1.62
N LEU A 583 23.34 18.74 -0.62
CA LEU A 583 22.18 19.65 -0.71
C LEU A 583 22.55 21.13 -0.56
N GLY A 584 23.80 21.44 -0.24
CA GLY A 584 24.32 22.80 -0.09
C GLY A 584 24.20 23.37 1.33
N LYS A 585 24.98 24.43 1.61
CA LYS A 585 25.15 25.03 2.94
C LYS A 585 23.86 25.50 3.60
N THR A 586 22.89 25.95 2.84
CA THR A 586 21.59 26.42 3.35
C THR A 586 20.83 25.33 4.12
N LEU A 587 21.01 24.08 3.73
CA LEU A 587 20.32 22.92 4.27
C LEU A 587 21.16 22.13 5.30
N LYS A 588 22.27 22.70 5.79
CA LYS A 588 23.04 22.09 6.89
C LYS A 588 22.10 21.90 8.09
N PRO A 589 21.95 20.67 8.60
CA PRO A 589 21.11 20.43 9.77
C PRO A 589 21.54 21.28 10.97
N GLU A 590 20.59 21.95 11.61
CA GLU A 590 20.85 22.72 12.84
C GLU A 590 21.27 21.79 13.99
N ALA A 591 20.60 20.64 14.08
CA ALA A 591 20.95 19.58 15.00
C ALA A 591 20.91 18.22 14.29
N LEU A 592 21.86 17.36 14.69
CA LEU A 592 21.86 15.96 14.33
C LEU A 592 22.00 15.15 15.62
N LYS A 593 21.05 14.27 15.87
CA LYS A 593 20.93 13.50 17.10
C LYS A 593 21.02 12.02 16.80
N PHE A 594 21.76 11.28 17.63
CA PHE A 594 21.84 9.83 17.51
C PHE A 594 20.78 9.17 18.37
N VAL A 595 20.10 8.17 17.80
CA VAL A 595 19.08 7.36 18.45
C VAL A 595 19.33 5.88 18.15
N ARG A 596 18.86 5.00 19.02
CA ARG A 596 18.99 3.55 18.81
C ARG A 596 17.99 3.03 17.79
N MET A 597 16.82 3.66 17.72
CA MET A 597 15.75 3.33 16.76
C MET A 597 14.88 4.54 16.45
N LEU A 598 14.28 4.53 15.29
CA LEU A 598 13.26 5.52 14.89
C LEU A 598 11.86 4.98 15.13
N PRO A 599 10.87 5.82 15.50
CA PRO A 599 9.48 5.39 15.59
C PRO A 599 8.95 5.06 14.19
N LYS A 600 8.45 3.83 14.05
CA LYS A 600 7.98 3.28 12.78
C LYS A 600 6.64 2.61 12.91
N THR A 601 5.91 2.58 11.82
CA THR A 601 4.79 1.67 11.67
C THR A 601 5.32 0.23 11.47
N ARG A 602 4.46 -0.79 11.60
CA ARG A 602 4.85 -2.19 11.29
C ARG A 602 5.20 -2.44 9.83
N SER A 603 4.73 -1.63 8.92
CA SER A 603 5.22 -1.58 7.53
C SER A 603 6.58 -0.89 7.41
N ALA A 604 7.23 -0.61 8.55
CA ALA A 604 8.51 0.03 8.71
C ALA A 604 8.56 1.51 8.24
N LYS A 605 7.43 2.16 7.96
CA LYS A 605 7.38 3.58 7.60
C LYS A 605 7.70 4.45 8.82
N ILE A 606 8.66 5.36 8.69
CA ILE A 606 9.03 6.32 9.75
C ILE A 606 7.87 7.31 9.99
N VAL A 607 7.48 7.49 11.26
CA VAL A 607 6.39 8.39 11.66
C VAL A 607 6.95 9.77 12.01
N ARG A 608 7.36 10.53 10.99
CA ARG A 608 8.01 11.86 11.15
C ARG A 608 7.16 12.86 11.93
N GLY A 609 5.85 12.83 11.75
CA GLY A 609 4.93 13.67 12.52
C GLY A 609 4.99 13.42 14.02
N ALA A 610 5.19 12.16 14.47
CA ALA A 610 5.39 11.84 15.87
C ALA A 610 6.75 12.33 16.37
N ILE A 611 7.83 12.13 15.57
CA ILE A 611 9.17 12.64 15.87
C ILE A 611 9.13 14.15 16.06
N ARG A 612 8.53 14.89 15.11
CA ARG A 612 8.45 16.37 15.15
C ARG A 612 7.70 16.85 16.38
N ARG A 613 6.50 16.31 16.64
CA ARG A 613 5.70 16.70 17.80
C ARG A 613 6.42 16.41 19.11
N ARG A 614 7.02 15.22 19.23
CA ARG A 614 7.78 14.86 20.44
C ARG A 614 9.01 15.75 20.66
N PHE A 615 9.75 16.07 19.59
CA PHE A 615 10.87 16.98 19.64
C PHE A 615 10.47 18.41 20.07
N LEU A 616 9.29 18.87 19.62
CA LEU A 616 8.75 20.18 19.96
C LEU A 616 7.96 20.20 21.30
N ASN A 617 7.99 19.12 22.08
CA ASN A 617 7.22 18.95 23.32
C ASN A 617 5.70 19.16 23.13
N GLN A 618 5.17 18.81 21.97
CA GLN A 618 3.75 18.84 21.64
C GLN A 618 3.09 17.47 21.88
N PRO A 619 1.76 17.42 22.09
CA PRO A 619 1.05 16.15 22.15
C PRO A 619 1.28 15.32 20.86
N VAL A 620 1.75 14.09 21.01
CA VAL A 620 2.15 13.26 19.87
C VAL A 620 0.98 12.82 18.99
N GLY A 621 -0.23 12.82 19.55
CA GLY A 621 -1.44 12.41 18.86
C GLY A 621 -1.61 10.88 18.86
N ASP A 622 -2.31 10.34 17.86
CA ASP A 622 -2.52 8.91 17.72
C ASP A 622 -1.22 8.19 17.32
N VAL A 623 -0.69 7.40 18.25
CA VAL A 623 0.52 6.58 18.08
C VAL A 623 0.19 5.10 17.88
N SER A 624 -1.08 4.76 17.72
CA SER A 624 -1.56 3.37 17.59
C SER A 624 -0.94 2.62 16.41
N THR A 625 -0.47 3.36 15.40
CA THR A 625 0.21 2.81 14.22
C THR A 625 1.69 2.53 14.46
N VAL A 626 2.28 2.99 15.57
CA VAL A 626 3.72 2.86 15.84
C VAL A 626 4.01 1.51 16.48
N GLU A 627 4.86 0.71 15.83
CA GLU A 627 5.26 -0.63 16.32
C GLU A 627 6.12 -0.55 17.58
N ASN A 628 6.94 0.51 17.67
CA ASN A 628 7.92 0.70 18.73
C ASN A 628 7.72 2.05 19.44
N PRO A 629 6.64 2.21 20.22
CA PRO A 629 6.30 3.50 20.86
C PRO A 629 7.40 4.03 21.79
N ASP A 630 8.22 3.15 22.37
CA ASP A 630 9.37 3.56 23.19
C ASP A 630 10.38 4.42 22.41
N ALA A 631 10.47 4.24 21.10
CA ALA A 631 11.32 5.09 20.24
C ALA A 631 10.87 6.56 20.24
N ILE A 632 9.60 6.83 20.46
CA ILE A 632 9.08 8.21 20.56
C ILE A 632 9.65 8.89 21.83
N GLU A 633 9.71 8.15 22.93
CA GLU A 633 10.29 8.69 24.18
C GLU A 633 11.82 8.88 24.06
N GLU A 634 12.47 8.07 23.25
CA GLU A 634 13.90 8.22 22.98
C GLU A 634 14.21 9.50 22.20
N ILE A 635 13.33 9.93 21.29
CA ILE A 635 13.47 11.21 20.57
C ILE A 635 13.63 12.40 21.52
N ALA A 636 12.88 12.42 22.62
CA ALA A 636 12.98 13.51 23.61
C ALA A 636 14.33 13.51 24.37
N ARG A 637 14.94 12.35 24.52
CA ARG A 637 16.19 12.16 25.27
C ARG A 637 17.42 12.14 24.37
N ALA A 638 17.25 12.21 23.06
CA ALA A 638 18.34 12.12 22.10
C ALA A 638 19.32 13.27 22.26
N THR A 639 20.61 12.94 22.29
CA THR A 639 21.74 13.88 22.48
C THR A 639 22.43 14.23 21.17
#